data_6a4ba31d112f09fa5f73753ce6d1608e
#
_entry.id   6a4ba31d112f09fa5f73753ce6d1608e
#
_cell.length_a   1.000
_cell.length_b   1.000
_cell.length_c   1.000
_cell.angle_alpha   90.00
_cell.angle_beta   90.00
_cell.angle_gamma   90.00
#
_symmetry.space_group_name_H-M   'P 1'
#
loop_
_entity.id
_entity.type
_entity.pdbx_description
1 polymer ?
#
loop_
_entity_poly.entity_id
_entity_poly.type
_entity_poly.pdbx_seq_one_letter_code
_entity_poly.pdbx_strand_id
1 'polypeptide(L)'
;GILDDNEFFDVLMTYAKAGPDDICIRITATNHGPKAAPLHVLPTIWLRNTWSWGVDDRVTELHEIRRNGRPPRGYRAAEVTHGFLGRYVVVAAGSPTTLFCDNETNAKHLFGDAAPANHSLYPKDAINQRVVHGRTKATNPGGYGSKCSFWYRFDAVEPGETVTVDLRLATGDPSPSWFGDDFEQQLTTRAYEADEFYEHVVDPSLGAEDRHVARRAYAGLLWGKQLYRYDVRQWLDGDPVGHRAPESRKKGRNEHWRHLALADVISMPDEWEYPWFAAWDLAFHCLPLAHVDPEFAKEQLLLMCREWAMAPNGQLPAYEWEFGDVNPPVHAWAAWHVYRIDGYRDREFLVRVFTKLLLNFAWWVNRKDEGGSNLFEGGFLGMDNIGLFNRSAPLPPGFRLEQSDATSWMAFYCQQMLKIALELARTDKAWDDVATKFLEHFLAIAQAMRHFGSSDKSLWHEEDGFYYDVLVQPDGSAPHMRVRSMVGLLPILGATEIPSWVVEECPDVTSRFTWLQERRPELVKPMLARPDGKMLLTLVPPKRLRRILQRMFDTEEFLSPFGIRSLSAAQRQAVTARVGNETVSIEYEPGESRTGMFGGNSNWRGPVWFPVNVLLADKLRTYGRYFGDSFTVEVPTGSGNWCTLDQAADVIDGGLTALFRPVDGRRPSDGKRIESSPDPLWSDHPTFSEYFDGDTGEGLGATHQTGWTALVAHLLNPRLPPDPRTMGWG
;
A
#
# COMPACT_ATOMS: atom_id res chain seq x y z
N GLY A 1 -15.35 22.90 -10.37
CA GLY A 1 -14.90 21.88 -11.33
C GLY A 1 -16.05 21.23 -12.07
N ILE A 2 -15.80 20.20 -12.87
CA ILE A 2 -16.83 19.48 -13.68
C ILE A 2 -18.00 18.99 -12.81
N LEU A 3 -17.74 18.61 -11.57
CA LEU A 3 -18.77 18.12 -10.65
C LEU A 3 -19.63 19.22 -10.03
N ASP A 4 -19.17 20.47 -10.05
CA ASP A 4 -19.89 21.59 -9.44
C ASP A 4 -21.19 21.92 -10.20
N ASP A 5 -21.20 21.67 -11.51
CA ASP A 5 -22.35 21.95 -12.37
C ASP A 5 -23.18 20.68 -12.71
N ASN A 6 -22.81 19.51 -12.15
CA ASN A 6 -23.41 18.21 -12.47
C ASN A 6 -23.44 17.91 -13.99
N GLU A 7 -22.48 18.40 -14.74
CA GLU A 7 -22.36 18.13 -16.18
C GLU A 7 -21.32 17.03 -16.42
N PHE A 8 -21.70 15.76 -16.23
CA PHE A 8 -20.80 14.61 -16.41
C PHE A 8 -21.52 13.39 -17.00
N PHE A 9 -20.72 12.47 -17.53
CA PHE A 9 -21.15 11.12 -17.88
C PHE A 9 -20.66 10.13 -16.81
N ASP A 10 -21.58 9.29 -16.34
CA ASP A 10 -21.22 8.06 -15.62
C ASP A 10 -20.90 6.97 -16.64
N VAL A 11 -19.72 6.35 -16.52
CA VAL A 11 -19.25 5.31 -17.44
C VAL A 11 -18.97 4.04 -16.68
N LEU A 12 -19.80 3.02 -16.89
CA LEU A 12 -19.61 1.69 -16.32
C LEU A 12 -19.03 0.75 -17.38
N MET A 13 -17.87 0.14 -17.07
CA MET A 13 -17.23 -0.88 -17.88
C MET A 13 -17.32 -2.24 -17.18
N THR A 14 -18.10 -3.15 -17.74
CA THR A 14 -18.29 -4.50 -17.22
C THR A 14 -17.50 -5.51 -18.04
N TYR A 15 -16.69 -6.31 -17.37
CA TYR A 15 -15.94 -7.42 -17.93
C TYR A 15 -16.48 -8.73 -17.38
N ALA A 16 -16.92 -9.63 -18.27
CA ALA A 16 -17.41 -10.95 -17.92
C ALA A 16 -16.63 -12.02 -18.66
N LYS A 17 -15.89 -12.85 -17.92
CA LYS A 17 -15.08 -13.93 -18.48
C LYS A 17 -15.97 -15.12 -18.83
N ALA A 18 -16.26 -15.33 -20.10
CA ALA A 18 -17.06 -16.45 -20.59
C ALA A 18 -16.27 -17.79 -20.58
N GLY A 19 -14.93 -17.69 -20.69
CA GLY A 19 -14.02 -18.84 -20.67
C GLY A 19 -12.57 -18.39 -20.48
N PRO A 20 -11.60 -19.31 -20.48
CA PRO A 20 -10.17 -18.95 -20.34
C PRO A 20 -9.71 -17.93 -21.39
N ASP A 21 -10.20 -18.04 -22.60
CA ASP A 21 -9.79 -17.26 -23.78
C ASP A 21 -10.96 -16.44 -24.36
N ASP A 22 -11.95 -16.06 -23.53
CA ASP A 22 -13.18 -15.40 -23.97
C ASP A 22 -13.68 -14.42 -22.93
N ILE A 23 -13.72 -13.12 -23.29
CA ILE A 23 -14.14 -12.02 -22.42
C ILE A 23 -15.21 -11.19 -23.11
N CYS A 24 -16.40 -11.12 -22.52
CA CYS A 24 -17.46 -10.20 -22.86
C CYS A 24 -17.21 -8.85 -22.18
N ILE A 25 -17.36 -7.75 -22.91
CA ILE A 25 -17.12 -6.39 -22.40
C ILE A 25 -18.31 -5.53 -22.75
N ARG A 26 -18.93 -4.90 -21.75
CA ARG A 26 -19.99 -3.92 -21.93
C ARG A 26 -19.58 -2.58 -21.36
N ILE A 27 -19.70 -1.52 -22.14
CA ILE A 27 -19.51 -0.15 -21.73
C ILE A 27 -20.86 0.55 -21.81
N THR A 28 -21.35 1.05 -20.69
CA THR A 28 -22.52 1.93 -20.65
C THR A 28 -22.08 3.32 -20.24
N ALA A 29 -22.65 4.35 -20.87
CA ALA A 29 -22.40 5.73 -20.49
C ALA A 29 -23.72 6.49 -20.38
N THR A 30 -23.99 7.03 -19.18
CA THR A 30 -25.22 7.77 -18.85
C THR A 30 -24.93 9.25 -18.71
N ASN A 31 -25.69 10.10 -19.39
CA ASN A 31 -25.57 11.54 -19.27
C ASN A 31 -26.31 12.03 -18.00
N HIS A 32 -25.57 12.47 -16.99
CA HIS A 32 -26.13 13.09 -15.79
C HIS A 32 -26.23 14.61 -15.90
N GLY A 33 -25.75 15.19 -17.00
CA GLY A 33 -25.88 16.62 -17.27
C GLY A 33 -27.32 17.04 -17.56
N PRO A 34 -27.65 18.32 -17.38
CA PRO A 34 -29.00 18.86 -17.63
C PRO A 34 -29.32 19.10 -19.12
N LYS A 35 -28.36 18.85 -19.99
CA LYS A 35 -28.47 19.10 -21.45
C LYS A 35 -27.98 17.91 -22.27
N ALA A 36 -28.50 17.76 -23.47
CA ALA A 36 -27.93 16.85 -24.45
C ALA A 36 -26.46 17.18 -24.73
N ALA A 37 -25.58 16.18 -24.68
CA ALA A 37 -24.14 16.35 -24.91
C ALA A 37 -23.59 15.30 -25.89
N PRO A 38 -22.61 15.65 -26.72
CA PRO A 38 -21.94 14.67 -27.56
C PRO A 38 -21.01 13.77 -26.73
N LEU A 39 -20.90 12.50 -27.14
CA LEU A 39 -20.00 11.55 -26.48
C LEU A 39 -19.23 10.74 -27.53
N HIS A 40 -17.94 10.61 -27.33
CA HIS A 40 -17.09 9.71 -28.08
C HIS A 40 -16.60 8.58 -27.17
N VAL A 41 -16.92 7.32 -27.52
CA VAL A 41 -16.44 6.12 -26.79
C VAL A 41 -15.45 5.40 -27.69
N LEU A 42 -14.23 5.19 -27.20
CA LEU A 42 -13.11 4.65 -27.96
C LEU A 42 -12.51 3.40 -27.27
N PRO A 43 -13.23 2.27 -27.23
CA PRO A 43 -12.61 1.03 -26.78
C PRO A 43 -11.36 0.75 -27.59
N THR A 44 -10.24 0.59 -26.89
CA THR A 44 -8.94 0.51 -27.54
C THR A 44 -8.20 -0.73 -27.08
N ILE A 45 -7.68 -1.50 -28.04
CA ILE A 45 -6.78 -2.62 -27.81
C ILE A 45 -5.39 -2.30 -28.34
N TRP A 46 -4.37 -2.66 -27.61
CA TRP A 46 -3.00 -2.49 -28.05
C TRP A 46 -2.11 -3.62 -27.55
N LEU A 47 -1.01 -3.82 -28.23
CA LEU A 47 0.04 -4.70 -27.81
C LEU A 47 1.08 -3.90 -27.02
N ARG A 48 1.57 -4.46 -25.90
CA ARG A 48 2.63 -3.80 -25.14
C ARG A 48 3.87 -3.68 -26.01
N ASN A 49 4.43 -2.49 -26.09
CA ASN A 49 5.65 -2.25 -26.88
C ASN A 49 6.87 -2.84 -26.14
N THR A 50 7.12 -4.14 -26.35
CA THR A 50 8.29 -4.85 -25.82
C THR A 50 9.47 -4.87 -26.80
N TRP A 51 9.21 -4.58 -28.07
CA TRP A 51 10.25 -4.53 -29.10
C TRP A 51 11.19 -3.35 -28.93
N SER A 52 10.74 -2.19 -28.44
CA SER A 52 11.63 -1.07 -28.11
C SER A 52 12.58 -1.40 -26.94
N TRP A 53 12.24 -2.35 -26.10
CA TRP A 53 13.06 -2.84 -25.00
C TRP A 53 14.04 -3.95 -25.39
N GLY A 54 13.97 -4.41 -26.65
CA GLY A 54 14.78 -5.53 -27.14
C GLY A 54 14.39 -6.88 -26.54
N VAL A 55 13.17 -7.02 -26.00
CA VAL A 55 12.66 -8.28 -25.42
C VAL A 55 12.09 -9.18 -26.50
N ASP A 56 11.50 -8.57 -27.53
CA ASP A 56 10.98 -9.26 -28.70
C ASP A 56 11.37 -8.47 -29.96
N ASP A 57 11.97 -9.14 -30.92
CA ASP A 57 12.36 -8.54 -32.20
C ASP A 57 11.18 -8.41 -33.16
N ARG A 58 10.02 -8.94 -32.80
CA ARG A 58 8.84 -9.03 -33.68
C ARG A 58 7.80 -8.01 -33.27
N VAL A 59 7.59 -7.04 -34.13
CA VAL A 59 6.39 -6.18 -34.04
C VAL A 59 5.18 -7.03 -34.41
N THR A 60 4.31 -7.28 -33.43
CA THR A 60 3.03 -7.93 -33.66
C THR A 60 2.00 -6.88 -34.02
N GLU A 61 1.20 -7.17 -35.06
CA GLU A 61 0.19 -6.25 -35.57
C GLU A 61 -1.21 -6.80 -35.42
N LEU A 62 -2.15 -5.92 -35.12
CA LEU A 62 -3.59 -6.14 -35.28
C LEU A 62 -3.97 -5.82 -36.71
N HIS A 63 -4.81 -6.65 -37.30
CA HIS A 63 -5.33 -6.45 -38.66
C HIS A 63 -6.85 -6.38 -38.66
N GLU A 64 -7.40 -5.40 -39.37
CA GLU A 64 -8.86 -5.32 -39.56
C GLU A 64 -9.38 -6.52 -40.35
N ILE A 65 -10.39 -7.20 -39.80
CA ILE A 65 -11.04 -8.29 -40.51
C ILE A 65 -11.96 -7.71 -41.60
N ARG A 66 -11.69 -8.10 -42.86
CA ARG A 66 -12.47 -7.74 -44.02
C ARG A 66 -12.92 -8.95 -44.82
N ARG A 67 -14.20 -9.02 -45.19
CA ARG A 67 -14.75 -10.05 -46.10
C ARG A 67 -14.93 -9.44 -47.49
N ASN A 68 -14.29 -10.02 -48.52
CA ASN A 68 -14.29 -9.47 -49.89
C ASN A 68 -13.89 -7.96 -49.93
N GLY A 69 -12.87 -7.59 -49.12
CA GLY A 69 -12.34 -6.22 -49.06
C GLY A 69 -13.22 -5.22 -48.30
N ARG A 70 -14.35 -5.66 -47.70
CA ARG A 70 -15.26 -4.80 -46.92
C ARG A 70 -15.40 -5.27 -45.47
N PRO A 71 -15.60 -4.35 -44.53
CA PRO A 71 -15.93 -4.73 -43.16
C PRO A 71 -17.22 -5.57 -43.10
N PRO A 72 -17.32 -6.53 -42.15
CA PRO A 72 -18.55 -7.30 -41.95
C PRO A 72 -19.75 -6.42 -41.60
N ARG A 73 -20.97 -6.91 -41.90
CA ARG A 73 -22.21 -6.24 -41.49
C ARG A 73 -22.51 -6.53 -40.01
N GLY A 74 -22.93 -5.50 -39.27
CA GLY A 74 -23.39 -5.63 -37.88
C GLY A 74 -22.29 -5.68 -36.85
N TYR A 75 -21.01 -5.71 -37.24
CA TYR A 75 -19.89 -5.61 -36.34
C TYR A 75 -18.60 -5.11 -37.03
N ARG A 76 -17.63 -4.72 -36.26
CA ARG A 76 -16.24 -4.51 -36.68
C ARG A 76 -15.34 -5.47 -35.91
N ALA A 77 -14.23 -5.87 -36.50
CA ALA A 77 -13.31 -6.77 -35.81
C ALA A 77 -11.87 -6.51 -36.24
N ALA A 78 -10.95 -6.72 -35.28
CA ALA A 78 -9.54 -6.78 -35.53
C ALA A 78 -8.99 -8.10 -34.97
N GLU A 79 -8.06 -8.72 -35.70
CA GLU A 79 -7.39 -9.95 -35.27
C GLU A 79 -5.90 -9.73 -35.02
N VAL A 80 -5.34 -10.52 -34.15
CA VAL A 80 -3.91 -10.58 -33.88
C VAL A 80 -3.46 -12.03 -33.78
N THR A 81 -2.29 -12.34 -34.32
CA THR A 81 -1.60 -13.60 -34.08
C THR A 81 -0.32 -13.32 -33.31
N HIS A 82 -0.36 -13.61 -32.01
CA HIS A 82 0.74 -13.39 -31.10
C HIS A 82 1.54 -14.68 -30.90
N GLY A 83 2.88 -14.58 -30.89
CA GLY A 83 3.75 -15.78 -30.82
C GLY A 83 3.57 -16.63 -29.55
N PHE A 84 3.11 -16.02 -28.45
CA PHE A 84 2.84 -16.70 -27.20
C PHE A 84 1.35 -16.99 -26.96
N LEU A 85 0.47 -16.00 -27.23
CA LEU A 85 -0.96 -16.10 -26.95
C LEU A 85 -1.76 -16.82 -28.07
N GLY A 86 -1.19 -16.98 -29.26
CA GLY A 86 -1.93 -17.51 -30.41
C GLY A 86 -2.80 -16.44 -31.08
N ARG A 87 -3.87 -16.89 -31.77
CA ARG A 87 -4.78 -16.02 -32.49
C ARG A 87 -5.94 -15.56 -31.62
N TYR A 88 -6.10 -14.26 -31.48
CA TYR A 88 -7.25 -13.61 -30.83
C TYR A 88 -7.95 -12.65 -31.77
N VAL A 89 -9.24 -12.47 -31.56
CA VAL A 89 -10.08 -11.51 -32.28
C VAL A 89 -10.79 -10.64 -31.26
N VAL A 90 -10.73 -9.33 -31.45
CA VAL A 90 -11.59 -8.38 -30.76
C VAL A 90 -12.70 -7.94 -31.69
N VAL A 91 -13.93 -8.08 -31.25
CA VAL A 91 -15.13 -7.76 -32.01
C VAL A 91 -15.89 -6.64 -31.30
N ALA A 92 -16.32 -5.64 -32.06
CA ALA A 92 -17.11 -4.50 -31.59
C ALA A 92 -18.48 -4.52 -32.28
N ALA A 93 -19.54 -4.52 -31.49
CA ALA A 93 -20.92 -4.54 -32.02
C ALA A 93 -21.24 -3.29 -32.85
N GLY A 94 -22.14 -3.41 -33.83
CA GLY A 94 -22.56 -2.29 -34.66
C GLY A 94 -21.57 -1.95 -35.77
N SER A 95 -21.39 -0.65 -36.04
CA SER A 95 -20.55 -0.17 -37.13
C SER A 95 -19.66 1.02 -36.74
N PRO A 96 -18.88 0.90 -35.68
CA PRO A 96 -17.94 1.96 -35.30
C PRO A 96 -16.89 2.20 -36.40
N THR A 97 -16.26 3.35 -36.40
CA THR A 97 -15.08 3.59 -37.23
C THR A 97 -13.86 2.91 -36.59
N THR A 98 -13.18 2.04 -37.34
CA THR A 98 -11.91 1.45 -36.90
C THR A 98 -10.75 2.40 -37.16
N LEU A 99 -9.93 2.61 -36.15
CA LEU A 99 -8.74 3.46 -36.22
C LEU A 99 -7.50 2.64 -35.83
N PHE A 100 -6.50 2.64 -36.71
CA PHE A 100 -5.25 1.91 -36.48
C PHE A 100 -4.05 2.85 -36.39
N CYS A 101 -3.14 2.55 -35.48
CA CYS A 101 -1.84 3.19 -35.36
C CYS A 101 -0.86 2.24 -34.65
N ASP A 102 0.35 2.68 -34.43
CA ASP A 102 1.34 1.92 -33.69
C ASP A 102 1.47 2.40 -32.25
N ASN A 103 1.66 1.46 -31.33
CA ASN A 103 1.87 1.77 -29.91
C ASN A 103 3.32 2.22 -29.69
N GLU A 104 3.72 3.27 -30.41
CA GLU A 104 5.04 3.89 -30.32
C GLU A 104 4.93 5.38 -29.98
N THR A 105 5.88 5.88 -29.24
CA THR A 105 5.93 7.29 -28.88
C THR A 105 6.25 8.15 -30.09
N ASN A 106 5.50 9.24 -30.29
CA ASN A 106 5.81 10.28 -31.28
C ASN A 106 6.95 11.16 -30.77
N ALA A 107 8.18 10.66 -30.92
CA ALA A 107 9.37 11.32 -30.42
C ALA A 107 9.57 12.72 -31.03
N LYS A 108 9.29 12.86 -32.33
CA LYS A 108 9.37 14.16 -33.04
C LYS A 108 8.41 15.20 -32.45
N HIS A 109 7.20 14.77 -32.09
CA HIS A 109 6.21 15.67 -31.46
C HIS A 109 6.64 16.12 -30.06
N LEU A 110 7.21 15.20 -29.26
CA LEU A 110 7.57 15.48 -27.88
C LEU A 110 8.91 16.23 -27.74
N PHE A 111 9.90 15.89 -28.57
CA PHE A 111 11.28 16.35 -28.40
C PHE A 111 11.79 17.25 -29.55
N GLY A 112 10.90 17.57 -30.54
CA GLY A 112 11.21 18.46 -31.64
C GLY A 112 12.18 17.87 -32.68
N ASP A 113 12.82 18.73 -33.45
CA ASP A 113 13.70 18.33 -34.57
C ASP A 113 15.01 17.62 -34.14
N ALA A 114 15.40 17.74 -32.87
CA ALA A 114 16.55 17.01 -32.32
C ALA A 114 16.22 15.53 -32.02
N ALA A 115 14.94 15.13 -32.05
CA ALA A 115 14.54 13.75 -31.85
C ALA A 115 14.96 12.88 -33.05
N PRO A 116 15.24 11.58 -32.82
CA PRO A 116 15.30 10.63 -33.93
C PRO A 116 13.97 10.55 -34.66
N ALA A 117 14.02 10.13 -35.92
CA ALA A 117 12.81 9.88 -36.68
C ALA A 117 11.94 8.84 -35.98
N ASN A 118 10.64 9.03 -35.99
CA ASN A 118 9.72 8.00 -35.55
C ASN A 118 9.89 6.73 -36.41
N HIS A 119 9.85 5.57 -35.78
CA HIS A 119 9.88 4.29 -36.52
C HIS A 119 8.58 4.07 -37.29
N SER A 120 7.47 4.53 -36.73
CA SER A 120 6.15 4.47 -37.36
C SER A 120 5.75 5.81 -37.99
N LEU A 121 5.06 5.74 -39.12
CA LEU A 121 4.36 6.88 -39.70
C LEU A 121 3.07 7.25 -38.93
N TYR A 122 2.57 6.33 -38.12
CA TYR A 122 1.31 6.46 -37.37
C TYR A 122 1.55 6.17 -35.89
N PRO A 123 2.26 7.03 -35.16
CA PRO A 123 2.56 6.81 -33.73
C PRO A 123 1.27 6.90 -32.87
N LYS A 124 1.36 6.52 -31.61
CA LYS A 124 0.21 6.30 -30.70
C LYS A 124 -0.74 7.48 -30.52
N ASP A 125 -0.26 8.72 -30.72
CA ASP A 125 -1.09 9.94 -30.68
C ASP A 125 -1.95 10.15 -31.94
N ALA A 126 -1.77 9.33 -32.98
CA ALA A 126 -2.52 9.42 -34.24
C ALA A 126 -4.03 9.35 -34.01
N ILE A 127 -4.52 8.53 -33.09
CA ILE A 127 -5.94 8.42 -32.73
C ILE A 127 -6.44 9.76 -32.18
N ASN A 128 -5.72 10.40 -31.27
CA ASN A 128 -6.06 11.73 -30.75
C ASN A 128 -6.09 12.77 -31.86
N GLN A 129 -5.10 12.76 -32.76
CA GLN A 129 -5.04 13.66 -33.89
C GLN A 129 -6.25 13.47 -34.83
N ARG A 130 -6.73 12.23 -34.98
CA ARG A 130 -7.90 11.91 -35.80
C ARG A 130 -9.22 12.35 -35.15
N VAL A 131 -9.38 12.05 -33.86
CA VAL A 131 -10.65 12.26 -33.15
C VAL A 131 -10.82 13.73 -32.75
N VAL A 132 -9.83 14.33 -32.14
CA VAL A 132 -9.92 15.70 -31.59
C VAL A 132 -9.68 16.75 -32.68
N HIS A 133 -8.67 16.53 -33.54
CA HIS A 133 -8.26 17.52 -34.53
C HIS A 133 -8.76 17.23 -35.96
N GLY A 134 -9.57 16.18 -36.18
CA GLY A 134 -10.16 15.83 -37.45
C GLY A 134 -9.15 15.43 -38.55
N ARG A 135 -7.89 15.14 -38.21
CA ARG A 135 -6.82 14.83 -39.17
C ARG A 135 -7.00 13.43 -39.73
N THR A 136 -7.73 13.30 -40.82
CA THR A 136 -8.11 12.00 -41.43
C THR A 136 -6.93 11.13 -41.84
N LYS A 137 -5.77 11.71 -42.16
CA LYS A 137 -4.56 11.02 -42.59
C LYS A 137 -3.63 10.64 -41.42
N ALA A 138 -4.02 10.96 -40.17
CA ALA A 138 -3.18 10.67 -39.00
C ALA A 138 -3.14 9.17 -38.67
N THR A 139 -4.25 8.45 -38.87
CA THR A 139 -4.33 6.99 -38.63
C THR A 139 -4.03 6.18 -39.88
N ASN A 140 -3.58 4.94 -39.74
CA ASN A 140 -3.20 4.06 -40.82
C ASN A 140 -4.42 3.61 -41.64
N PRO A 141 -4.53 4.05 -42.94
CA PRO A 141 -5.64 3.66 -43.78
C PRO A 141 -5.61 2.19 -44.23
N GLY A 142 -4.46 1.50 -44.04
CA GLY A 142 -4.31 0.09 -44.37
C GLY A 142 -5.09 -0.85 -43.44
N GLY A 143 -5.55 -0.36 -42.29
CA GLY A 143 -6.31 -1.14 -41.33
C GLY A 143 -5.43 -2.15 -40.57
N TYR A 144 -4.21 -1.75 -40.21
CA TYR A 144 -3.28 -2.54 -39.38
C TYR A 144 -2.39 -1.65 -38.53
N GLY A 145 -1.85 -2.21 -37.47
CA GLY A 145 -0.91 -1.58 -36.54
C GLY A 145 -0.88 -2.28 -35.18
N SER A 146 -0.03 -1.87 -34.29
CA SER A 146 0.07 -2.46 -32.95
C SER A 146 -0.95 -1.89 -31.95
N LYS A 147 -1.82 -0.95 -32.39
CA LYS A 147 -2.91 -0.36 -31.63
C LYS A 147 -4.13 -0.12 -32.52
N CYS A 148 -5.31 -0.55 -32.04
CA CYS A 148 -6.58 -0.39 -32.72
C CYS A 148 -7.63 0.20 -31.77
N SER A 149 -8.43 1.16 -32.25
CA SER A 149 -9.57 1.72 -31.52
C SER A 149 -10.84 1.61 -32.33
N PHE A 150 -11.94 1.28 -31.68
CA PHE A 150 -13.28 1.28 -32.23
C PHE A 150 -13.98 2.57 -31.81
N TRP A 151 -14.07 3.52 -32.72
CA TRP A 151 -14.63 4.84 -32.43
C TRP A 151 -16.14 4.84 -32.64
N TYR A 152 -16.88 4.84 -31.56
CA TYR A 152 -18.30 5.14 -31.48
C TYR A 152 -18.50 6.63 -31.26
N ARG A 153 -19.44 7.19 -31.99
CA ARG A 153 -19.77 8.61 -31.94
C ARG A 153 -21.27 8.77 -31.74
N PHE A 154 -21.62 9.42 -30.65
CA PHE A 154 -22.98 9.84 -30.33
C PHE A 154 -23.02 11.36 -30.42
N ASP A 155 -23.79 11.89 -31.37
CA ASP A 155 -23.84 13.35 -31.65
C ASP A 155 -24.57 14.10 -30.52
N ALA A 156 -25.57 13.46 -29.90
CA ALA A 156 -26.30 13.96 -28.73
C ALA A 156 -26.76 12.77 -27.92
N VAL A 157 -26.47 12.81 -26.61
CA VAL A 157 -27.01 11.90 -25.59
C VAL A 157 -27.87 12.76 -24.67
N GLU A 158 -29.17 12.47 -24.59
CA GLU A 158 -30.11 13.27 -23.82
C GLU A 158 -29.87 13.14 -22.29
N PRO A 159 -30.31 14.10 -21.46
CA PRO A 159 -30.26 13.96 -20.00
C PRO A 159 -30.93 12.68 -19.53
N GLY A 160 -30.20 11.88 -18.73
CA GLY A 160 -30.66 10.58 -18.26
C GLY A 160 -30.59 9.43 -19.25
N GLU A 161 -30.23 9.70 -20.51
CA GLU A 161 -30.06 8.67 -21.53
C GLU A 161 -28.75 7.88 -21.29
N THR A 162 -28.85 6.57 -21.51
CA THR A 162 -27.70 5.64 -21.42
C THR A 162 -27.42 5.08 -22.82
N VAL A 163 -26.20 5.24 -23.29
CA VAL A 163 -25.70 4.55 -24.48
C VAL A 163 -24.90 3.32 -24.10
N THR A 164 -24.98 2.28 -24.93
CA THR A 164 -24.31 0.99 -24.68
C THR A 164 -23.42 0.61 -25.85
N VAL A 165 -22.23 0.11 -25.53
CA VAL A 165 -21.23 -0.41 -26.45
C VAL A 165 -20.79 -1.78 -25.99
N ASP A 166 -20.95 -2.80 -26.82
CA ASP A 166 -20.57 -4.18 -26.56
C ASP A 166 -19.35 -4.61 -27.38
N LEU A 167 -18.42 -5.29 -26.71
CA LEU A 167 -17.23 -5.90 -27.33
C LEU A 167 -17.07 -7.33 -26.80
N ARG A 168 -16.40 -8.15 -27.59
CA ARG A 168 -15.94 -9.48 -27.15
C ARG A 168 -14.52 -9.72 -27.63
N LEU A 169 -13.64 -10.16 -26.72
CA LEU A 169 -12.28 -10.59 -27.03
C LEU A 169 -12.23 -12.09 -26.85
N ALA A 170 -12.02 -12.82 -27.94
CA ALA A 170 -11.99 -14.28 -27.89
C ALA A 170 -11.16 -14.90 -29.02
N THR A 171 -10.95 -16.21 -28.94
CA THR A 171 -10.46 -17.04 -30.04
C THR A 171 -11.64 -17.42 -30.97
N GLY A 172 -11.35 -17.80 -32.21
CA GLY A 172 -12.37 -18.25 -33.18
C GLY A 172 -12.74 -17.22 -34.24
N ASP A 173 -13.75 -17.56 -35.06
CA ASP A 173 -14.19 -16.70 -36.14
C ASP A 173 -15.37 -15.82 -35.73
N PRO A 174 -15.24 -14.49 -35.87
CA PRO A 174 -16.26 -13.58 -35.40
C PRO A 174 -17.57 -13.67 -36.22
N SER A 175 -18.69 -13.55 -35.51
CA SER A 175 -20.02 -13.49 -36.09
C SER A 175 -20.94 -12.53 -35.32
N PRO A 176 -22.04 -12.06 -35.90
CA PRO A 176 -23.03 -11.25 -35.16
C PRO A 176 -23.63 -11.97 -33.94
N SER A 177 -23.67 -13.29 -33.96
CA SER A 177 -24.17 -14.12 -32.83
C SER A 177 -23.34 -14.04 -31.55
N TRP A 178 -22.16 -13.44 -31.63
CA TRP A 178 -21.34 -13.18 -30.44
C TRP A 178 -21.98 -12.17 -29.46
N PHE A 179 -22.98 -11.41 -29.91
CA PHE A 179 -23.71 -10.40 -29.13
C PHE A 179 -25.21 -10.77 -28.96
N GLY A 180 -25.54 -12.05 -28.90
CA GLY A 180 -26.91 -12.53 -28.65
C GLY A 180 -27.14 -12.92 -27.19
N ASP A 181 -28.12 -13.82 -27.00
CA ASP A 181 -28.55 -14.29 -25.67
C ASP A 181 -27.38 -14.86 -24.82
N ASP A 182 -26.42 -15.53 -25.45
CA ASP A 182 -25.22 -16.01 -24.76
C ASP A 182 -24.43 -14.88 -24.11
N PHE A 183 -24.25 -13.76 -24.81
CA PHE A 183 -23.53 -12.60 -24.28
C PHE A 183 -24.22 -12.03 -23.02
N GLU A 184 -25.54 -11.84 -23.09
CA GLU A 184 -26.35 -11.38 -21.95
C GLU A 184 -26.30 -12.37 -20.76
N GLN A 185 -26.35 -13.66 -21.07
CA GLN A 185 -26.29 -14.70 -20.06
C GLN A 185 -24.91 -14.71 -19.36
N GLN A 186 -23.80 -14.52 -20.09
CA GLN A 186 -22.48 -14.45 -19.50
C GLN A 186 -22.34 -13.27 -18.53
N LEU A 187 -22.79 -12.08 -18.94
CA LEU A 187 -22.78 -10.90 -18.05
C LEU A 187 -23.55 -11.17 -16.76
N THR A 188 -24.78 -11.71 -16.88
CA THR A 188 -25.63 -12.00 -15.72
C THR A 188 -25.06 -13.08 -14.82
N THR A 189 -24.53 -14.16 -15.41
CA THR A 189 -23.97 -15.28 -14.64
C THR A 189 -22.74 -14.86 -13.86
N ARG A 190 -21.81 -14.12 -14.50
CA ARG A 190 -20.59 -13.65 -13.80
C ARG A 190 -20.91 -12.66 -12.69
N ALA A 191 -21.93 -11.79 -12.87
CA ALA A 191 -22.39 -10.90 -11.81
C ALA A 191 -22.91 -11.68 -10.60
N TYR A 192 -23.74 -12.69 -10.83
CA TYR A 192 -24.29 -13.56 -9.78
C TYR A 192 -23.16 -14.32 -9.03
N GLU A 193 -22.21 -14.89 -9.75
CA GLU A 193 -21.07 -15.59 -9.14
C GLU A 193 -20.19 -14.66 -8.32
N ALA A 194 -20.01 -13.40 -8.74
CA ALA A 194 -19.30 -12.41 -7.95
C ALA A 194 -20.06 -12.08 -6.66
N ASP A 195 -21.39 -11.96 -6.73
CA ASP A 195 -22.23 -11.75 -5.54
C ASP A 195 -22.11 -12.92 -4.56
N GLU A 196 -22.22 -14.16 -5.05
CA GLU A 196 -22.05 -15.37 -4.25
C GLU A 196 -20.65 -15.45 -3.61
N PHE A 197 -19.61 -15.09 -4.34
CA PHE A 197 -18.25 -15.03 -3.80
C PHE A 197 -18.13 -14.07 -2.62
N TYR A 198 -18.63 -12.84 -2.78
CA TYR A 198 -18.55 -11.84 -1.70
C TYR A 198 -19.46 -12.16 -0.51
N GLU A 199 -20.58 -12.86 -0.71
CA GLU A 199 -21.41 -13.37 0.38
C GLU A 199 -20.65 -14.40 1.25
N HIS A 200 -19.72 -15.15 0.66
CA HIS A 200 -18.86 -16.06 1.41
C HIS A 200 -17.69 -15.36 2.11
N VAL A 201 -17.12 -14.34 1.51
CA VAL A 201 -15.95 -13.63 2.05
C VAL A 201 -16.35 -12.65 3.16
N VAL A 202 -17.39 -11.85 2.93
CA VAL A 202 -17.81 -10.79 3.86
C VAL A 202 -18.76 -11.36 4.91
N ASP A 203 -18.60 -10.95 6.18
CA ASP A 203 -19.45 -11.44 7.28
C ASP A 203 -20.92 -11.02 7.06
N PRO A 204 -21.86 -11.97 6.97
CA PRO A 204 -23.27 -11.67 6.77
C PRO A 204 -23.91 -10.94 7.95
N SER A 205 -23.29 -10.93 9.14
CA SER A 205 -23.76 -10.19 10.31
C SER A 205 -23.54 -8.68 10.22
N LEU A 206 -22.67 -8.23 9.29
CA LEU A 206 -22.43 -6.81 9.06
C LEU A 206 -23.66 -6.12 8.47
N GLY A 207 -23.83 -4.84 8.80
CA GLY A 207 -24.82 -3.98 8.15
C GLY A 207 -24.61 -3.86 6.65
N ALA A 208 -25.63 -3.48 5.91
CA ALA A 208 -25.57 -3.39 4.44
C ALA A 208 -24.45 -2.44 3.97
N GLU A 209 -24.30 -1.30 4.63
CA GLU A 209 -23.26 -0.31 4.31
C GLU A 209 -21.85 -0.87 4.55
N ASP A 210 -21.60 -1.47 5.72
CA ASP A 210 -20.29 -2.05 6.03
C ASP A 210 -19.93 -3.18 5.05
N ARG A 211 -20.92 -4.01 4.65
CA ARG A 211 -20.72 -5.04 3.62
C ARG A 211 -20.38 -4.43 2.26
N HIS A 212 -21.05 -3.34 1.91
CA HIS A 212 -20.77 -2.60 0.67
C HIS A 212 -19.36 -2.04 0.65
N VAL A 213 -18.95 -1.35 1.71
CA VAL A 213 -17.59 -0.80 1.85
C VAL A 213 -16.54 -1.92 1.79
N ALA A 214 -16.73 -3.01 2.53
CA ALA A 214 -15.79 -4.13 2.53
C ALA A 214 -15.65 -4.76 1.12
N ARG A 215 -16.78 -5.01 0.42
CA ARG A 215 -16.78 -5.52 -0.95
C ARG A 215 -16.01 -4.60 -1.90
N ARG A 216 -16.25 -3.29 -1.82
CA ARG A 216 -15.59 -2.29 -2.68
C ARG A 216 -14.09 -2.24 -2.42
N ALA A 217 -13.67 -2.29 -1.17
CA ALA A 217 -12.26 -2.31 -0.80
C ALA A 217 -11.53 -3.57 -1.32
N TYR A 218 -12.13 -4.76 -1.16
CA TYR A 218 -11.58 -5.99 -1.73
C TYR A 218 -11.52 -5.94 -3.26
N ALA A 219 -12.60 -5.49 -3.90
CA ALA A 219 -12.65 -5.37 -5.36
C ALA A 219 -11.57 -4.43 -5.90
N GLY A 220 -11.35 -3.28 -5.24
CA GLY A 220 -10.30 -2.35 -5.62
C GLY A 220 -8.89 -2.97 -5.55
N LEU A 221 -8.59 -3.75 -4.51
CA LEU A 221 -7.33 -4.49 -4.43
C LEU A 221 -7.16 -5.52 -5.56
N LEU A 222 -8.24 -6.20 -5.95
CA LEU A 222 -8.20 -7.16 -7.05
C LEU A 222 -7.94 -6.46 -8.40
N TRP A 223 -8.52 -5.27 -8.61
CA TRP A 223 -8.23 -4.41 -9.75
C TRP A 223 -6.82 -3.80 -9.71
N GLY A 224 -6.28 -3.56 -8.51
CA GLY A 224 -4.92 -3.06 -8.28
C GLY A 224 -3.81 -4.07 -8.60
N LYS A 225 -4.12 -5.31 -9.02
CA LYS A 225 -3.15 -6.29 -9.51
C LYS A 225 -2.68 -5.90 -10.91
N GLN A 226 -1.49 -5.34 -11.02
CA GLN A 226 -0.95 -4.79 -12.27
C GLN A 226 0.33 -5.52 -12.69
N LEU A 227 0.50 -5.77 -13.99
CA LEU A 227 1.80 -6.20 -14.51
C LEU A 227 2.78 -5.04 -14.43
N TYR A 228 3.80 -5.22 -13.61
CA TYR A 228 4.87 -4.27 -13.40
C TYR A 228 6.17 -4.80 -13.98
N ARG A 229 6.81 -4.00 -14.83
CA ARG A 229 8.11 -4.33 -15.40
C ARG A 229 9.08 -3.20 -15.17
N TYR A 230 10.15 -3.49 -14.45
CA TYR A 230 11.23 -2.56 -14.21
C TYR A 230 12.57 -3.30 -14.11
N ASP A 231 13.48 -3.05 -15.07
CA ASP A 231 14.86 -3.52 -15.10
C ASP A 231 15.77 -2.30 -14.92
N VAL A 232 16.43 -2.20 -13.75
CA VAL A 232 17.26 -1.04 -13.41
C VAL A 232 18.46 -0.92 -14.35
N ARG A 233 19.07 -2.05 -14.75
CA ARG A 233 20.19 -2.02 -15.69
C ARG A 233 19.75 -1.43 -17.04
N GLN A 234 18.61 -1.90 -17.56
CA GLN A 234 18.07 -1.38 -18.82
C GLN A 234 17.72 0.11 -18.68
N TRP A 235 17.10 0.51 -17.56
CA TRP A 235 16.80 1.92 -17.31
C TRP A 235 18.06 2.81 -17.28
N LEU A 236 19.13 2.36 -16.61
CA LEU A 236 20.40 3.10 -16.52
C LEU A 236 21.13 3.18 -17.87
N ASP A 237 21.17 2.08 -18.62
CA ASP A 237 21.93 1.99 -19.89
C ASP A 237 21.11 2.51 -21.08
N GLY A 238 19.77 2.58 -20.97
CA GLY A 238 18.81 2.96 -22.00
C GLY A 238 18.33 1.78 -22.82
N ASP A 239 17.21 1.98 -23.51
CA ASP A 239 16.62 0.97 -24.37
C ASP A 239 17.51 0.71 -25.60
N PRO A 240 17.56 -0.53 -26.13
CA PRO A 240 18.31 -0.86 -27.34
C PRO A 240 17.86 -0.09 -28.56
N VAL A 241 16.55 0.21 -28.63
CA VAL A 241 15.94 0.97 -29.71
C VAL A 241 15.42 2.29 -29.13
N GLY A 242 15.94 3.41 -29.64
CA GLY A 242 15.49 4.73 -29.20
C GLY A 242 16.61 5.64 -28.74
N HIS A 243 16.30 6.54 -27.81
CA HIS A 243 17.26 7.49 -27.27
C HIS A 243 18.23 6.82 -26.28
N ARG A 244 19.52 7.13 -26.41
CA ARG A 244 20.49 6.76 -25.40
C ARG A 244 20.17 7.47 -24.08
N ALA A 245 20.29 6.74 -22.99
CA ALA A 245 20.21 7.34 -21.67
C ALA A 245 21.30 8.40 -21.48
N PRO A 246 20.98 9.57 -20.88
CA PRO A 246 21.99 10.57 -20.58
C PRO A 246 23.02 10.01 -19.59
N GLU A 247 24.28 10.35 -19.72
CA GLU A 247 25.37 9.88 -18.84
C GLU A 247 25.12 10.24 -17.35
N SER A 248 24.39 11.33 -17.08
CA SER A 248 24.00 11.72 -15.73
C SER A 248 23.12 10.67 -15.05
N ARG A 249 22.34 9.89 -15.80
CA ARG A 249 21.48 8.80 -15.25
C ARG A 249 22.31 7.71 -14.58
N LYS A 250 23.53 7.46 -15.07
CA LYS A 250 24.43 6.45 -14.50
C LYS A 250 25.10 6.88 -13.19
N LYS A 251 24.90 8.12 -12.75
CA LYS A 251 25.43 8.72 -11.51
C LYS A 251 24.33 9.32 -10.64
N GLY A 252 23.17 8.77 -10.70
CA GLY A 252 21.98 9.25 -9.98
C GLY A 252 21.23 8.11 -9.34
N ARG A 253 19.90 8.26 -9.31
CA ARG A 253 19.00 7.25 -8.72
C ARG A 253 19.33 5.85 -9.23
N ASN A 254 19.27 4.89 -8.31
CA ASN A 254 19.34 3.46 -8.58
C ASN A 254 20.69 2.96 -9.17
N GLU A 255 21.72 3.80 -9.23
CA GLU A 255 23.03 3.41 -9.80
C GLU A 255 23.66 2.19 -9.12
N HIS A 256 23.37 2.01 -7.82
CA HIS A 256 23.90 0.91 -7.01
C HIS A 256 23.00 -0.33 -6.99
N TRP A 257 21.83 -0.30 -7.65
CA TRP A 257 20.85 -1.41 -7.60
C TRP A 257 20.61 -2.08 -8.95
N ARG A 258 21.66 -2.26 -9.73
CA ARG A 258 21.62 -2.76 -11.12
C ARG A 258 21.05 -4.18 -11.29
N HIS A 259 20.90 -4.95 -10.22
CA HIS A 259 20.40 -6.32 -10.28
C HIS A 259 18.88 -6.42 -10.22
N LEU A 260 18.19 -5.36 -9.83
CA LEU A 260 16.73 -5.39 -9.76
C LEU A 260 16.12 -5.52 -11.16
N ALA A 261 15.32 -6.55 -11.36
CA ALA A 261 14.66 -6.86 -12.62
C ALA A 261 13.29 -7.49 -12.35
N LEU A 262 12.27 -6.66 -12.14
CA LEU A 262 10.89 -7.10 -11.93
C LEU A 262 10.16 -7.21 -13.27
N ALA A 263 9.39 -8.27 -13.44
CA ALA A 263 8.45 -8.50 -14.54
C ALA A 263 7.28 -9.35 -14.02
N ASP A 264 6.62 -8.86 -12.99
CA ASP A 264 5.70 -9.60 -12.16
C ASP A 264 4.37 -8.85 -12.03
N VAL A 265 3.30 -9.57 -11.68
CA VAL A 265 2.04 -8.95 -11.27
C VAL A 265 2.18 -8.57 -9.81
N ILE A 266 2.04 -7.29 -9.51
CA ILE A 266 2.11 -6.76 -8.15
C ILE A 266 0.82 -6.06 -7.74
N SER A 267 0.56 -5.99 -6.45
CA SER A 267 -0.49 -5.15 -5.88
C SER A 267 0.04 -3.72 -5.79
N MET A 268 -0.49 -2.82 -6.63
CA MET A 268 -0.06 -1.42 -6.69
C MET A 268 -0.54 -0.64 -5.46
N PRO A 269 0.25 0.33 -4.97
CA PRO A 269 -0.22 1.30 -3.97
C PRO A 269 -1.41 2.11 -4.45
N ASP A 270 -1.34 2.60 -5.68
CA ASP A 270 -2.40 3.27 -6.43
C ASP A 270 -2.15 3.09 -7.94
N GLU A 271 -3.21 3.08 -8.75
CA GLU A 271 -3.08 2.83 -10.20
C GLU A 271 -2.64 4.07 -10.99
N TRP A 272 -2.82 5.26 -10.44
CA TRP A 272 -2.64 6.53 -11.11
C TRP A 272 -1.44 7.32 -10.61
N GLU A 273 -1.34 7.54 -9.29
CA GLU A 273 -0.30 8.37 -8.70
C GLU A 273 0.95 7.57 -8.35
N TYR A 274 0.78 6.30 -7.91
CA TYR A 274 1.87 5.43 -7.50
C TYR A 274 1.84 4.08 -8.22
N PRO A 275 1.93 4.07 -9.58
CA PRO A 275 1.84 2.82 -10.37
C PRO A 275 3.18 2.06 -10.40
N TRP A 276 3.75 1.83 -9.23
CA TRP A 276 5.04 1.12 -9.06
C TRP A 276 5.05 0.29 -7.79
N PHE A 277 6.08 -0.50 -7.56
CA PHE A 277 6.21 -1.24 -6.31
C PHE A 277 6.52 -0.30 -5.13
N ALA A 278 5.95 -0.61 -3.96
CA ALA A 278 6.29 0.00 -2.69
C ALA A 278 6.21 -1.08 -1.60
N ALA A 279 7.34 -1.38 -0.97
CA ALA A 279 7.48 -2.61 -0.19
C ALA A 279 6.61 -2.64 1.08
N TRP A 280 6.52 -1.55 1.83
CA TRP A 280 5.73 -1.58 3.07
C TRP A 280 4.23 -1.43 2.78
N ASP A 281 3.83 -0.68 1.77
CA ASP A 281 2.45 -0.61 1.29
C ASP A 281 1.93 -2.01 0.93
N LEU A 282 2.69 -2.74 0.11
CA LEU A 282 2.39 -4.10 -0.30
C LEU A 282 2.16 -5.03 0.88
N ALA A 283 2.95 -4.89 1.95
CA ALA A 283 2.80 -5.72 3.14
C ALA A 283 1.43 -5.49 3.81
N PHE A 284 0.93 -4.25 3.86
CA PHE A 284 -0.40 -3.96 4.38
C PHE A 284 -1.52 -4.45 3.45
N HIS A 285 -1.33 -4.36 2.13
CA HIS A 285 -2.30 -4.89 1.15
C HIS A 285 -2.52 -6.38 1.33
N CYS A 286 -1.48 -7.13 1.73
CA CYS A 286 -1.57 -8.58 1.86
C CYS A 286 -2.56 -9.04 2.93
N LEU A 287 -2.90 -8.22 3.93
CA LEU A 287 -3.89 -8.60 4.94
C LEU A 287 -5.30 -8.71 4.35
N PRO A 288 -5.88 -7.64 3.78
CA PRO A 288 -7.19 -7.77 3.13
C PRO A 288 -7.15 -8.71 1.91
N LEU A 289 -6.06 -8.76 1.14
CA LEU A 289 -5.90 -9.72 0.04
C LEU A 289 -5.98 -11.18 0.52
N ALA A 290 -5.46 -11.50 1.70
CA ALA A 290 -5.50 -12.86 2.22
C ALA A 290 -6.93 -13.39 2.48
N HIS A 291 -7.92 -12.51 2.61
CA HIS A 291 -9.33 -12.92 2.71
C HIS A 291 -9.95 -13.34 1.37
N VAL A 292 -9.46 -12.79 0.26
CA VAL A 292 -10.01 -13.01 -1.10
C VAL A 292 -9.09 -13.83 -2.00
N ASP A 293 -7.79 -13.74 -1.81
CA ASP A 293 -6.78 -14.45 -2.59
C ASP A 293 -5.50 -14.69 -1.76
N PRO A 294 -5.54 -15.65 -0.81
CA PRO A 294 -4.43 -15.90 0.10
C PRO A 294 -3.15 -16.35 -0.62
N GLU A 295 -3.25 -17.05 -1.75
CA GLU A 295 -2.08 -17.49 -2.51
C GLU A 295 -1.34 -16.29 -3.13
N PHE A 296 -2.08 -15.36 -3.72
CA PHE A 296 -1.48 -14.12 -4.24
C PHE A 296 -0.87 -13.29 -3.12
N ALA A 297 -1.53 -13.14 -1.97
CA ALA A 297 -1.00 -12.41 -0.83
C ALA A 297 0.34 -13.00 -0.33
N LYS A 298 0.44 -14.33 -0.23
CA LYS A 298 1.68 -15.03 0.13
C LYS A 298 2.80 -14.80 -0.90
N GLU A 299 2.48 -14.94 -2.20
CA GLU A 299 3.47 -14.72 -3.27
C GLU A 299 3.95 -13.28 -3.34
N GLN A 300 3.12 -12.29 -3.04
CA GLN A 300 3.53 -10.86 -2.97
C GLN A 300 4.59 -10.63 -1.88
N LEU A 301 4.40 -11.21 -0.69
CA LEU A 301 5.39 -11.09 0.40
C LEU A 301 6.70 -11.80 0.06
N LEU A 302 6.63 -12.92 -0.65
CA LEU A 302 7.81 -13.64 -1.14
C LEU A 302 8.50 -12.89 -2.28
N LEU A 303 7.75 -12.21 -3.16
CA LEU A 303 8.26 -11.53 -4.34
C LEU A 303 9.30 -10.47 -3.98
N MET A 304 9.00 -9.61 -3.01
CA MET A 304 9.94 -8.58 -2.57
C MET A 304 11.22 -9.15 -1.95
N CYS A 305 11.17 -10.38 -1.47
CA CYS A 305 12.33 -11.08 -0.90
C CYS A 305 13.07 -11.96 -1.92
N ARG A 306 12.70 -11.95 -3.20
CA ARG A 306 13.37 -12.70 -4.26
C ARG A 306 14.72 -12.06 -4.64
N GLU A 307 15.60 -12.89 -5.19
CA GLU A 307 16.97 -12.50 -5.54
C GLU A 307 17.05 -11.40 -6.60
N TRP A 308 16.02 -11.24 -7.42
CA TRP A 308 15.94 -10.18 -8.44
C TRP A 308 15.20 -8.91 -7.97
N ALA A 309 14.67 -8.91 -6.74
CA ALA A 309 14.07 -7.74 -6.09
C ALA A 309 14.91 -7.25 -4.92
N MET A 310 15.20 -8.12 -3.93
CA MET A 310 15.99 -7.79 -2.75
C MET A 310 17.47 -7.58 -3.11
N ALA A 311 18.09 -6.55 -2.53
CA ALA A 311 19.52 -6.32 -2.73
C ALA A 311 20.37 -7.47 -2.18
N PRO A 312 21.56 -7.75 -2.77
CA PRO A 312 22.44 -8.82 -2.29
C PRO A 312 22.87 -8.69 -0.83
N ASN A 313 22.85 -7.48 -0.27
CA ASN A 313 23.14 -7.23 1.15
C ASN A 313 21.93 -7.53 2.08
N GLY A 314 20.76 -7.89 1.54
CA GLY A 314 19.53 -8.17 2.26
C GLY A 314 18.57 -6.98 2.39
N GLN A 315 18.88 -5.82 1.84
CA GLN A 315 17.96 -4.67 1.85
C GLN A 315 16.76 -4.94 0.96
N LEU A 316 15.55 -4.71 1.47
CA LEU A 316 14.35 -4.65 0.66
C LEU A 316 14.26 -3.28 -0.01
N PRO A 317 13.89 -3.21 -1.30
CA PRO A 317 13.65 -1.94 -1.95
C PRO A 317 12.44 -1.24 -1.33
N ALA A 318 12.60 0.03 -0.96
CA ALA A 318 11.46 0.81 -0.45
C ALA A 318 10.44 1.07 -1.56
N TYR A 319 10.90 1.64 -2.67
CA TYR A 319 10.13 1.92 -3.89
C TYR A 319 11.08 2.11 -5.08
N GLU A 320 10.56 2.24 -6.31
CA GLU A 320 11.37 2.18 -7.53
C GLU A 320 12.35 3.35 -7.73
N TRP A 321 12.08 4.50 -7.16
CA TRP A 321 12.79 5.73 -7.48
C TRP A 321 14.01 6.01 -6.62
N GLU A 322 14.08 5.45 -5.41
CA GLU A 322 15.19 5.71 -4.50
C GLU A 322 15.47 4.49 -3.61
N PHE A 323 16.50 3.74 -3.95
CA PHE A 323 16.90 2.56 -3.17
C PHE A 323 17.72 2.89 -1.92
N GLY A 324 18.14 4.14 -1.75
CA GLY A 324 18.76 4.62 -0.53
C GLY A 324 17.79 4.79 0.61
N ASP A 325 16.52 5.04 0.31
CA ASP A 325 15.45 5.15 1.30
C ASP A 325 15.05 3.79 1.87
N VAL A 326 14.58 3.80 3.10
CA VAL A 326 14.25 2.61 3.86
C VAL A 326 12.83 2.73 4.40
N ASN A 327 12.01 1.72 4.12
CA ASN A 327 10.68 1.59 4.71
C ASN A 327 10.72 0.80 6.03
N PRO A 328 9.72 0.96 6.91
CA PRO A 328 9.57 0.16 8.11
C PRO A 328 9.57 -1.35 7.83
N PRO A 329 10.20 -2.18 8.66
CA PRO A 329 10.29 -3.62 8.43
C PRO A 329 9.01 -4.35 8.87
N VAL A 330 7.92 -4.17 8.14
CA VAL A 330 6.58 -4.73 8.47
C VAL A 330 6.31 -6.10 7.82
N HIS A 331 7.20 -6.59 6.95
CA HIS A 331 6.98 -7.85 6.21
C HIS A 331 6.77 -9.07 7.12
N ALA A 332 7.53 -9.20 8.21
CA ALA A 332 7.35 -10.32 9.13
C ALA A 332 5.98 -10.28 9.84
N TRP A 333 5.51 -9.10 10.19
CA TRP A 333 4.17 -8.91 10.75
C TRP A 333 3.09 -9.29 9.74
N ALA A 334 3.21 -8.81 8.52
CA ALA A 334 2.26 -9.13 7.45
C ALA A 334 2.25 -10.64 7.15
N ALA A 335 3.43 -11.27 7.06
CA ALA A 335 3.55 -12.71 6.83
C ALA A 335 2.87 -13.54 7.93
N TRP A 336 3.03 -13.12 9.19
CA TRP A 336 2.35 -13.75 10.32
C TRP A 336 0.83 -13.63 10.21
N HIS A 337 0.31 -12.43 9.89
CA HIS A 337 -1.13 -12.20 9.75
C HIS A 337 -1.73 -12.95 8.56
N VAL A 338 -1.06 -12.97 7.41
CA VAL A 338 -1.49 -13.76 6.23
C VAL A 338 -1.55 -15.25 6.58
N TYR A 339 -0.53 -15.78 7.27
CA TYR A 339 -0.53 -17.16 7.74
C TYR A 339 -1.71 -17.48 8.66
N ARG A 340 -2.07 -16.54 9.56
CA ARG A 340 -3.24 -16.67 10.45
C ARG A 340 -4.56 -16.63 9.67
N ILE A 341 -4.72 -15.65 8.78
CA ILE A 341 -5.94 -15.49 7.97
C ILE A 341 -6.18 -16.73 7.11
N ASP A 342 -5.12 -17.32 6.57
CA ASP A 342 -5.16 -18.59 5.84
C ASP A 342 -5.35 -19.83 6.75
N GLY A 343 -5.64 -19.66 8.03
CA GLY A 343 -5.95 -20.74 8.98
C GLY A 343 -4.75 -21.55 9.44
N TYR A 344 -3.56 -20.96 9.48
CA TYR A 344 -2.31 -21.60 9.91
C TYR A 344 -1.92 -22.83 9.08
N ARG A 345 -2.36 -22.92 7.83
CA ARG A 345 -2.23 -24.14 7.01
C ARG A 345 -0.89 -24.22 6.29
N ASP A 346 -0.40 -23.10 5.80
CA ASP A 346 0.76 -23.05 4.90
C ASP A 346 2.07 -22.77 5.67
N ARG A 347 2.54 -23.81 6.36
CA ARG A 347 3.81 -23.73 7.08
C ARG A 347 5.01 -23.53 6.13
N GLU A 348 4.95 -24.08 4.91
CA GLU A 348 6.02 -23.91 3.93
C GLU A 348 6.20 -22.44 3.54
N PHE A 349 5.12 -21.71 3.30
CA PHE A 349 5.18 -20.28 3.11
C PHE A 349 5.89 -19.59 4.29
N LEU A 350 5.52 -19.93 5.53
CA LEU A 350 6.10 -19.30 6.71
C LEU A 350 7.61 -19.55 6.79
N VAL A 351 8.09 -20.79 6.52
CA VAL A 351 9.51 -21.12 6.46
C VAL A 351 10.22 -20.34 5.36
N ARG A 352 9.64 -20.29 4.16
CA ARG A 352 10.25 -19.61 2.99
C ARG A 352 10.43 -18.11 3.25
N VAL A 353 9.38 -17.43 3.71
CA VAL A 353 9.45 -15.98 3.97
C VAL A 353 10.39 -15.66 5.13
N PHE A 354 10.32 -16.45 6.22
CA PHE A 354 11.19 -16.28 7.37
C PHE A 354 12.68 -16.40 7.00
N THR A 355 13.04 -17.45 6.25
CA THR A 355 14.43 -17.68 5.82
C THR A 355 14.98 -16.52 5.01
N LYS A 356 14.17 -15.94 4.11
CA LYS A 356 14.57 -14.76 3.34
C LYS A 356 14.65 -13.50 4.21
N LEU A 357 13.74 -13.34 5.14
CA LEU A 357 13.77 -12.21 6.08
C LEU A 357 14.94 -12.25 7.06
N LEU A 358 15.59 -13.41 7.28
CA LEU A 358 16.86 -13.45 8.03
C LEU A 358 17.95 -12.60 7.39
N LEU A 359 18.04 -12.55 6.06
CA LEU A 359 18.98 -11.70 5.34
C LEU A 359 18.64 -10.21 5.55
N ASN A 360 17.35 -9.87 5.41
CA ASN A 360 16.89 -8.51 5.66
C ASN A 360 17.10 -8.07 7.11
N PHE A 361 16.85 -8.97 8.05
CA PHE A 361 17.12 -8.71 9.47
C PHE A 361 18.61 -8.44 9.74
N ALA A 362 19.51 -9.22 9.12
CA ALA A 362 20.95 -9.01 9.25
C ALA A 362 21.37 -7.65 8.66
N TRP A 363 20.79 -7.24 7.54
CA TRP A 363 21.02 -5.90 6.97
C TRP A 363 20.61 -4.80 7.95
N TRP A 364 19.41 -4.91 8.55
CA TRP A 364 18.92 -3.94 9.52
C TRP A 364 19.81 -3.86 10.78
N VAL A 365 20.23 -5.00 11.33
CA VAL A 365 21.09 -5.05 12.52
C VAL A 365 22.42 -4.35 12.28
N ASN A 366 22.89 -4.28 11.04
CA ASN A 366 24.13 -3.58 10.68
C ASN A 366 23.95 -2.05 10.52
N ARG A 367 22.74 -1.52 10.60
CA ARG A 367 22.44 -0.07 10.59
C ARG A 367 22.31 0.50 12.01
N LYS A 368 23.20 0.10 12.89
CA LYS A 368 23.29 0.65 14.24
C LYS A 368 23.98 2.01 14.22
N ASP A 369 23.74 2.76 15.32
CA ASP A 369 24.47 3.96 15.62
C ASP A 369 26.00 3.72 15.63
N GLU A 370 26.79 4.71 15.24
CA GLU A 370 28.26 4.62 15.23
C GLU A 370 28.86 4.23 16.58
N GLY A 371 28.18 4.58 17.67
CA GLY A 371 28.57 4.21 19.04
C GLY A 371 28.32 2.75 19.41
N GLY A 372 27.60 1.98 18.57
CA GLY A 372 27.24 0.58 18.83
C GLY A 372 26.28 0.41 20.00
N SER A 373 25.49 1.44 20.34
CA SER A 373 24.59 1.45 21.52
C SER A 373 23.33 0.62 21.33
N ASN A 374 23.11 0.02 20.14
CA ASN A 374 21.88 -0.65 19.70
C ASN A 374 20.68 0.30 19.55
N LEU A 375 20.91 1.56 19.28
CA LEU A 375 19.96 2.46 18.63
C LEU A 375 20.08 2.28 17.12
N PHE A 376 19.04 2.67 16.38
CA PHE A 376 19.01 2.50 14.96
C PHE A 376 18.69 3.82 14.27
N GLU A 377 19.38 4.05 13.17
CA GLU A 377 19.17 5.17 12.27
C GLU A 377 18.51 4.63 11.01
N GLY A 378 17.22 4.89 10.84
CA GLY A 378 16.45 4.43 9.69
C GLY A 378 16.35 5.45 8.58
N GLY A 379 16.69 6.71 8.84
CA GLY A 379 16.50 7.80 7.89
C GLY A 379 15.02 8.06 7.64
N PHE A 380 14.59 7.96 6.40
CA PHE A 380 13.24 8.29 5.89
C PHE A 380 12.08 7.54 6.58
N LEU A 381 12.10 6.23 6.60
CA LEU A 381 11.11 5.34 7.25
C LEU A 381 9.65 5.58 6.82
N GLY A 382 9.41 5.95 5.57
CA GLY A 382 8.08 6.05 4.99
C GLY A 382 7.16 7.14 5.56
N MET A 383 7.65 7.99 6.46
CA MET A 383 6.90 9.09 7.07
C MET A 383 7.48 10.44 6.61
N ASP A 384 7.14 10.84 5.43
CA ASP A 384 7.82 11.86 4.61
C ASP A 384 8.23 13.11 5.38
N ASN A 385 7.28 13.93 5.80
CA ASN A 385 7.53 15.23 6.40
C ASN A 385 7.32 15.29 7.93
N ILE A 386 7.31 14.13 8.62
CA ILE A 386 6.99 14.03 10.05
C ILE A 386 8.03 14.69 10.97
N GLY A 387 9.23 14.94 10.49
CA GLY A 387 10.34 15.50 11.24
C GLY A 387 10.49 17.01 11.09
N LEU A 388 11.40 17.57 11.90
CA LEU A 388 11.83 18.97 11.77
C LEU A 388 12.66 19.22 10.50
N PHE A 389 13.29 18.18 9.95
CA PHE A 389 14.16 18.26 8.79
C PHE A 389 14.01 17.00 7.94
N ASN A 390 14.51 17.08 6.70
CA ASN A 390 14.51 15.95 5.79
C ASN A 390 15.42 14.83 6.32
N ARG A 391 14.84 13.71 6.71
CA ARG A 391 15.52 12.56 7.31
C ARG A 391 16.33 11.74 6.31
N SER A 392 16.07 11.88 5.01
CA SER A 392 16.89 11.28 3.92
C SER A 392 18.13 12.10 3.60
N ALA A 393 18.20 13.35 4.06
CA ALA A 393 19.35 14.19 3.83
C ALA A 393 20.38 14.02 4.97
N PRO A 394 21.70 14.08 4.65
CA PRO A 394 22.72 14.03 5.67
C PRO A 394 22.63 15.25 6.60
N LEU A 395 22.80 15.03 7.88
CA LEU A 395 22.92 16.10 8.86
C LEU A 395 24.26 16.83 8.72
N PRO A 396 24.38 18.08 9.22
CA PRO A 396 25.66 18.76 9.28
C PRO A 396 26.74 17.92 9.98
N PRO A 397 28.02 18.02 9.60
CA PRO A 397 29.09 17.23 10.19
C PRO A 397 29.13 17.30 11.70
N GLY A 398 29.23 16.15 12.37
CA GLY A 398 29.27 16.01 13.82
C GLY A 398 27.88 15.97 14.51
N PHE A 399 26.80 16.18 13.77
CA PHE A 399 25.44 15.95 14.28
C PHE A 399 24.98 14.53 13.98
N ARG A 400 24.26 13.91 14.93
CA ARG A 400 23.60 12.62 14.73
C ARG A 400 22.21 12.66 15.32
N LEU A 401 21.27 11.95 14.68
CA LEU A 401 19.90 11.80 15.15
C LEU A 401 19.65 10.38 15.64
N GLU A 402 19.52 10.24 16.95
CA GLU A 402 19.09 8.98 17.55
C GLU A 402 17.58 8.87 17.44
N GLN A 403 17.11 8.01 16.55
CA GLN A 403 15.70 7.94 16.17
C GLN A 403 14.88 7.02 17.06
N SER A 404 13.79 7.53 17.62
CA SER A 404 12.85 6.76 18.43
C SER A 404 12.06 5.76 17.58
N ASP A 405 11.62 6.16 16.40
CA ASP A 405 10.87 5.29 15.51
C ASP A 405 11.73 4.19 14.89
N ALA A 406 12.91 4.49 14.35
CA ALA A 406 13.81 3.47 13.78
C ALA A 406 14.12 2.38 14.79
N THR A 407 14.42 2.78 16.04
CA THR A 407 14.71 1.86 17.13
C THR A 407 13.48 1.04 17.51
N SER A 408 12.31 1.66 17.53
CA SER A 408 11.01 0.99 17.79
C SER A 408 10.65 -0.01 16.70
N TRP A 409 10.83 0.36 15.43
CA TRP A 409 10.61 -0.53 14.30
C TRP A 409 11.53 -1.75 14.35
N MET A 410 12.77 -1.56 14.76
CA MET A 410 13.69 -2.68 14.88
C MET A 410 13.32 -3.61 16.02
N ALA A 411 12.87 -3.09 17.16
CA ALA A 411 12.33 -3.90 18.25
C ALA A 411 11.06 -4.67 17.83
N PHE A 412 10.15 -4.01 17.11
CA PHE A 412 8.98 -4.65 16.53
C PHE A 412 9.39 -5.79 15.59
N TYR A 413 10.36 -5.57 14.72
CA TYR A 413 10.86 -6.58 13.79
C TYR A 413 11.44 -7.80 14.53
N CYS A 414 12.27 -7.57 15.57
CA CYS A 414 12.77 -8.64 16.45
C CYS A 414 11.63 -9.50 16.99
N GLN A 415 10.56 -8.88 17.47
CA GLN A 415 9.42 -9.60 18.04
C GLN A 415 8.63 -10.39 17.01
N GLN A 416 8.43 -9.85 15.80
CA GLN A 416 7.74 -10.59 14.75
C GLN A 416 8.56 -11.79 14.28
N MET A 417 9.86 -11.63 14.11
CA MET A 417 10.77 -12.74 13.80
C MET A 417 10.84 -13.78 14.93
N LEU A 418 10.87 -13.34 16.19
CA LEU A 418 10.79 -14.23 17.35
C LEU A 418 9.51 -15.06 17.33
N LYS A 419 8.37 -14.41 17.11
CA LYS A 419 7.05 -15.07 17.04
C LYS A 419 7.03 -16.16 15.96
N ILE A 420 7.51 -15.88 14.75
CA ILE A 420 7.58 -16.85 13.67
C ILE A 420 8.55 -17.99 14.03
N ALA A 421 9.73 -17.69 14.54
CA ALA A 421 10.71 -18.70 14.92
C ALA A 421 10.17 -19.67 15.98
N LEU A 422 9.50 -19.16 17.02
CA LEU A 422 8.86 -19.98 18.05
C LEU A 422 7.74 -20.86 17.46
N GLU A 423 6.91 -20.34 16.55
CA GLU A 423 5.90 -21.15 15.86
C GLU A 423 6.55 -22.28 15.05
N LEU A 424 7.63 -22.00 14.34
CA LEU A 424 8.38 -23.00 13.60
C LEU A 424 9.06 -24.02 14.50
N ALA A 425 9.52 -23.61 15.69
CA ALA A 425 10.17 -24.47 16.70
C ALA A 425 9.24 -25.57 17.26
N ARG A 426 7.92 -25.41 17.15
CA ARG A 426 6.97 -26.45 17.57
C ARG A 426 7.13 -27.76 16.81
N THR A 427 7.60 -27.69 15.58
CA THR A 427 7.76 -28.88 14.72
C THR A 427 9.21 -29.19 14.39
N ASP A 428 10.12 -28.22 14.47
CA ASP A 428 11.53 -28.38 14.18
C ASP A 428 12.36 -27.56 15.18
N LYS A 429 13.02 -28.24 16.09
CA LYS A 429 13.79 -27.64 17.20
C LYS A 429 14.98 -26.78 16.76
N ALA A 430 15.45 -26.89 15.52
CA ALA A 430 16.48 -26.00 14.99
C ALA A 430 16.06 -24.53 15.05
N TRP A 431 14.77 -24.23 14.99
CA TRP A 431 14.26 -22.87 15.08
C TRP A 431 14.24 -22.28 16.50
N ASP A 432 14.33 -23.13 17.53
CA ASP A 432 14.43 -22.68 18.94
C ASP A 432 15.75 -21.92 19.18
N ASP A 433 16.88 -22.47 18.69
CA ASP A 433 18.17 -21.77 18.75
C ASP A 433 18.13 -20.45 17.98
N VAL A 434 17.51 -20.43 16.79
CA VAL A 434 17.35 -19.20 16.01
C VAL A 434 16.50 -18.15 16.74
N ALA A 435 15.49 -18.57 17.50
CA ALA A 435 14.62 -17.68 18.26
C ALA A 435 15.40 -16.90 19.34
N THR A 436 16.44 -17.51 19.95
CA THR A 436 17.27 -16.86 20.97
C THR A 436 17.89 -15.57 20.46
N LYS A 437 18.31 -15.52 19.18
CA LYS A 437 18.91 -14.34 18.56
C LYS A 437 17.96 -13.13 18.59
N PHE A 438 16.70 -13.34 18.27
CA PHE A 438 15.73 -12.23 18.23
C PHE A 438 15.36 -11.75 19.62
N LEU A 439 15.30 -12.65 20.60
CA LEU A 439 15.12 -12.31 22.01
C LEU A 439 16.26 -11.41 22.50
N GLU A 440 17.50 -11.78 22.23
CA GLU A 440 18.69 -11.02 22.68
C GLU A 440 18.73 -9.63 22.02
N HIS A 441 18.49 -9.55 20.71
CA HIS A 441 18.45 -8.26 20.02
C HIS A 441 17.35 -7.36 20.57
N PHE A 442 16.14 -7.90 20.81
CA PHE A 442 15.07 -7.14 21.44
C PHE A 442 15.45 -6.59 22.80
N LEU A 443 16.04 -7.42 23.67
CA LEU A 443 16.44 -7.01 25.01
C LEU A 443 17.55 -5.94 24.98
N ALA A 444 18.50 -6.07 24.06
CA ALA A 444 19.55 -5.07 23.86
C ALA A 444 18.98 -3.70 23.39
N ILE A 445 18.04 -3.72 22.45
CA ILE A 445 17.34 -2.52 21.99
C ILE A 445 16.53 -1.88 23.12
N ALA A 446 15.80 -2.68 23.87
CA ALA A 446 15.01 -2.20 24.99
C ALA A 446 15.89 -1.57 26.11
N GLN A 447 17.09 -2.06 26.29
CA GLN A 447 18.10 -1.44 27.16
C GLN A 447 18.55 -0.09 26.59
N ALA A 448 18.89 -0.03 25.30
CA ALA A 448 19.36 1.18 24.62
C ALA A 448 18.33 2.32 24.67
N MET A 449 17.05 2.02 24.48
CA MET A 449 15.98 3.03 24.59
C MET A 449 15.85 3.65 25.98
N ARG A 450 16.32 2.93 27.01
CA ARG A 450 16.31 3.44 28.39
C ARG A 450 17.52 4.28 28.69
N HIS A 451 18.68 3.82 28.23
CA HIS A 451 19.99 4.46 28.48
C HIS A 451 20.93 4.17 27.32
N PHE A 452 21.48 5.20 26.71
CA PHE A 452 22.49 5.05 25.66
C PHE A 452 23.71 5.95 25.89
N GLY A 453 24.84 5.52 25.36
CA GLY A 453 26.11 6.22 25.52
C GLY A 453 26.68 6.10 26.95
N SER A 454 27.62 6.98 27.28
CA SER A 454 28.31 7.02 28.59
C SER A 454 27.61 7.90 29.65
N SER A 455 26.45 8.45 29.33
CA SER A 455 25.66 9.38 30.16
C SER A 455 24.23 8.88 30.33
N ASP A 456 23.49 9.45 31.29
CA ASP A 456 22.06 9.15 31.52
C ASP A 456 21.12 9.63 30.39
N LYS A 457 21.56 9.52 29.13
CA LYS A 457 20.75 9.87 27.95
C LYS A 457 19.69 8.80 27.70
N SER A 458 18.48 9.22 27.37
CA SER A 458 17.34 8.36 27.09
C SER A 458 16.49 8.98 25.98
N LEU A 459 15.82 8.16 25.20
CA LEU A 459 14.79 8.65 24.25
C LEU A 459 13.50 9.10 24.97
N TRP A 460 13.33 8.71 26.23
CA TRP A 460 12.19 9.09 27.06
C TRP A 460 12.42 10.43 27.75
N HIS A 461 11.49 11.37 27.56
CA HIS A 461 11.46 12.63 28.28
C HIS A 461 10.54 12.54 29.49
N GLU A 462 11.11 12.61 30.69
CA GLU A 462 10.38 12.30 31.93
C GLU A 462 9.26 13.32 32.23
N GLU A 463 9.50 14.61 32.02
CA GLU A 463 8.48 15.64 32.28
C GLU A 463 7.29 15.50 31.34
N ASP A 464 7.54 15.36 30.03
CA ASP A 464 6.50 15.25 29.04
C ASP A 464 5.79 13.89 29.07
N GLY A 465 6.44 12.84 29.59
CA GLY A 465 5.92 11.49 29.56
C GLY A 465 5.78 10.95 28.14
N PHE A 466 6.78 11.20 27.31
CA PHE A 466 6.74 10.87 25.89
C PHE A 466 8.13 10.50 25.36
N TYR A 467 8.20 9.75 24.28
CA TYR A 467 9.45 9.46 23.59
C TYR A 467 9.69 10.49 22.49
N TYR A 468 10.97 10.84 22.30
CA TYR A 468 11.40 11.79 21.27
C TYR A 468 12.70 11.31 20.64
N ASP A 469 12.94 11.75 19.40
CA ASP A 469 14.26 11.71 18.81
C ASP A 469 15.23 12.61 19.61
N VAL A 470 16.50 12.22 19.63
CA VAL A 470 17.54 12.97 20.32
C VAL A 470 18.60 13.42 19.32
N LEU A 471 18.85 14.71 19.23
CA LEU A 471 19.88 15.28 18.37
C LEU A 471 21.21 15.37 19.15
N VAL A 472 22.13 14.45 18.89
CA VAL A 472 23.49 14.52 19.44
C VAL A 472 24.27 15.55 18.67
N GLN A 473 24.81 16.56 19.38
CA GLN A 473 25.55 17.68 18.81
C GLN A 473 27.08 17.48 18.94
N PRO A 474 27.90 18.21 18.16
CA PRO A 474 29.35 18.09 18.22
C PRO A 474 29.98 18.38 19.59
N ASP A 475 29.32 19.17 20.42
CA ASP A 475 29.77 19.47 21.80
C ASP A 475 29.41 18.39 22.82
N GLY A 476 28.76 17.30 22.36
CA GLY A 476 28.31 16.20 23.21
C GLY A 476 26.95 16.44 23.88
N SER A 477 26.33 17.61 23.71
CA SER A 477 24.95 17.83 24.15
C SER A 477 23.99 16.97 23.32
N ALA A 478 22.84 16.61 23.92
CA ALA A 478 21.87 15.73 23.29
C ALA A 478 20.42 16.11 23.65
N PRO A 479 19.93 17.25 23.13
CA PRO A 479 18.57 17.67 23.39
C PRO A 479 17.55 16.78 22.70
N HIS A 480 16.40 16.58 23.36
CA HIS A 480 15.23 15.95 22.76
C HIS A 480 14.62 16.90 21.71
N MET A 481 14.31 16.33 20.54
CA MET A 481 13.50 16.99 19.53
C MET A 481 12.04 16.84 19.93
N ARG A 482 11.50 17.83 20.68
CA ARG A 482 10.19 17.74 21.35
C ARG A 482 9.01 17.90 20.38
N VAL A 483 9.02 17.11 19.31
CA VAL A 483 7.93 16.99 18.33
C VAL A 483 7.01 15.84 18.76
N ARG A 484 5.80 16.16 19.18
CA ARG A 484 4.78 15.17 19.55
C ARG A 484 4.13 14.62 18.29
N SER A 485 4.71 13.56 17.76
CA SER A 485 4.24 12.86 16.57
C SER A 485 4.14 11.36 16.81
N MET A 486 3.67 10.63 15.82
CA MET A 486 3.65 9.16 15.83
C MET A 486 5.02 8.56 16.14
N VAL A 487 6.13 9.24 15.81
CA VAL A 487 7.49 8.80 16.18
C VAL A 487 7.58 8.42 17.66
N GLY A 488 6.96 9.20 18.54
CA GLY A 488 6.96 8.93 19.99
C GLY A 488 5.87 7.95 20.46
N LEU A 489 4.91 7.58 19.60
CA LEU A 489 3.92 6.53 19.86
C LEU A 489 4.41 5.15 19.43
N LEU A 490 5.29 5.07 18.42
CA LEU A 490 5.78 3.81 17.87
C LEU A 490 6.45 2.87 18.88
N PRO A 491 7.06 3.31 19.99
CA PRO A 491 7.51 2.38 21.04
C PRO A 491 6.44 1.42 21.57
N ILE A 492 5.13 1.79 21.46
CA ILE A 492 4.01 0.90 21.80
C ILE A 492 4.03 -0.37 20.94
N LEU A 493 4.50 -0.27 19.69
CA LEU A 493 4.59 -1.42 18.78
C LEU A 493 5.54 -2.51 19.27
N GLY A 494 6.49 -2.16 20.11
CA GLY A 494 7.43 -3.09 20.71
C GLY A 494 6.81 -3.89 21.87
N ALA A 495 5.71 -4.59 21.61
CA ALA A 495 5.05 -5.48 22.55
C ALA A 495 4.70 -6.83 21.92
N THR A 496 5.02 -7.93 22.59
CA THR A 496 4.59 -9.28 22.20
C THR A 496 4.40 -10.17 23.43
N GLU A 497 3.33 -10.92 23.41
CA GLU A 497 3.06 -11.95 24.42
C GLU A 497 3.88 -13.20 24.07
N ILE A 498 4.48 -13.83 25.06
CA ILE A 498 5.15 -15.12 24.94
C ILE A 498 4.22 -16.16 25.59
N PRO A 499 3.69 -17.10 24.83
CA PRO A 499 2.79 -18.12 25.34
C PRO A 499 3.49 -19.04 26.35
N SER A 500 2.73 -19.60 27.30
CA SER A 500 3.25 -20.48 28.34
C SER A 500 3.90 -21.75 27.80
N TRP A 501 3.42 -22.28 26.66
CA TRP A 501 3.98 -23.48 26.03
C TRP A 501 5.47 -23.32 25.62
N VAL A 502 5.93 -22.07 25.40
CA VAL A 502 7.33 -21.79 25.02
C VAL A 502 8.29 -22.29 26.10
N VAL A 503 7.90 -22.19 27.38
CA VAL A 503 8.73 -22.66 28.51
C VAL A 503 8.98 -24.17 28.45
N GLU A 504 7.98 -24.92 27.97
CA GLU A 504 8.04 -26.38 27.89
C GLU A 504 8.62 -26.88 26.57
N GLU A 505 8.27 -26.23 25.46
CA GLU A 505 8.59 -26.70 24.12
C GLU A 505 9.87 -26.08 23.52
N CYS A 506 10.37 -24.96 24.08
CA CYS A 506 11.54 -24.22 23.56
C CYS A 506 12.66 -24.14 24.62
N PRO A 507 13.42 -25.22 24.83
CA PRO A 507 14.44 -25.29 25.87
C PRO A 507 15.63 -24.33 25.68
N ASP A 508 16.00 -24.02 24.41
CA ASP A 508 17.12 -23.10 24.14
C ASP A 508 16.76 -21.66 24.52
N VAL A 509 15.58 -21.18 24.13
CA VAL A 509 15.05 -19.88 24.55
C VAL A 509 14.92 -19.81 26.08
N THR A 510 14.38 -20.86 26.72
CA THR A 510 14.15 -20.90 28.15
C THR A 510 15.47 -20.90 28.93
N SER A 511 16.45 -21.70 28.50
CA SER A 511 17.79 -21.74 29.09
C SER A 511 18.51 -20.40 28.91
N ARG A 512 18.42 -19.80 27.75
CA ARG A 512 19.01 -18.49 27.47
C ARG A 512 18.38 -17.40 28.34
N PHE A 513 17.07 -17.43 28.50
CA PHE A 513 16.35 -16.50 29.35
C PHE A 513 16.79 -16.64 30.82
N THR A 514 16.87 -17.86 31.35
CA THR A 514 17.36 -18.15 32.72
C THR A 514 18.79 -17.63 32.92
N TRP A 515 19.68 -17.89 31.95
CA TRP A 515 21.05 -17.38 31.97
C TRP A 515 21.08 -15.83 32.02
N LEU A 516 20.24 -15.15 31.26
CA LEU A 516 20.14 -13.70 31.25
C LEU A 516 19.62 -13.17 32.60
N GLN A 517 18.65 -13.83 33.24
CA GLN A 517 18.15 -13.45 34.57
C GLN A 517 19.26 -13.52 35.63
N GLU A 518 20.08 -14.55 35.55
CA GLU A 518 21.17 -14.77 36.55
C GLU A 518 22.37 -13.84 36.30
N ARG A 519 22.74 -13.60 35.05
CA ARG A 519 24.00 -12.93 34.69
C ARG A 519 23.84 -11.48 34.23
N ARG A 520 22.69 -11.14 33.69
CA ARG A 520 22.40 -9.82 33.12
C ARG A 520 20.97 -9.36 33.48
N PRO A 521 20.63 -9.28 34.78
CA PRO A 521 19.27 -8.98 35.23
C PRO A 521 18.74 -7.61 34.72
N GLU A 522 19.67 -6.71 34.42
CA GLU A 522 19.28 -5.40 33.83
C GLU A 522 18.66 -5.53 32.44
N LEU A 523 19.02 -6.54 31.64
CA LEU A 523 18.50 -6.78 30.31
C LEU A 523 17.07 -7.34 30.31
N VAL A 524 16.70 -8.13 31.32
CA VAL A 524 15.38 -8.77 31.39
C VAL A 524 14.30 -7.88 32.01
N LYS A 525 14.62 -6.67 32.43
CA LYS A 525 13.64 -5.68 32.91
C LYS A 525 12.48 -5.39 31.95
N PRO A 526 12.65 -5.48 30.60
CA PRO A 526 11.56 -5.36 29.65
C PRO A 526 10.55 -6.49 29.67
N MET A 527 10.80 -7.56 30.40
CA MET A 527 9.92 -8.71 30.49
C MET A 527 9.02 -8.60 31.71
N LEU A 528 7.74 -8.77 31.49
CA LEU A 528 6.73 -8.88 32.55
C LEU A 528 6.23 -10.32 32.57
N ALA A 529 6.21 -10.94 33.75
CA ALA A 529 5.73 -12.30 33.93
C ALA A 529 4.51 -12.31 34.86
N ARG A 530 3.55 -13.16 34.56
CA ARG A 530 2.34 -13.41 35.38
C ARG A 530 2.46 -14.75 36.09
N PRO A 531 1.71 -14.93 37.20
CA PRO A 531 1.68 -16.22 37.91
C PRO A 531 1.14 -17.38 37.07
N ASP A 532 0.33 -17.11 36.05
CA ASP A 532 -0.20 -18.09 35.11
C ASP A 532 0.79 -18.54 34.01
N GLY A 533 2.07 -18.11 34.11
CA GLY A 533 3.12 -18.44 33.16
C GLY A 533 3.16 -17.59 31.90
N LYS A 534 2.20 -16.70 31.68
CA LYS A 534 2.26 -15.76 30.54
C LYS A 534 3.33 -14.70 30.75
N MET A 535 4.03 -14.38 29.68
CA MET A 535 5.07 -13.34 29.68
C MET A 535 4.77 -12.30 28.60
N LEU A 536 5.10 -11.05 28.87
CA LEU A 536 5.05 -9.95 27.91
C LEU A 536 6.44 -9.35 27.75
N LEU A 537 6.96 -9.36 26.53
CA LEU A 537 8.11 -8.53 26.15
C LEU A 537 7.59 -7.15 25.74
N THR A 538 8.10 -6.08 26.35
CA THR A 538 7.67 -4.73 26.00
C THR A 538 8.76 -3.68 26.13
N LEU A 539 8.83 -2.76 25.14
CA LEU A 539 9.70 -1.57 25.24
C LEU A 539 9.18 -0.58 26.29
N VAL A 540 7.86 -0.52 26.45
CA VAL A 540 7.20 0.51 27.26
C VAL A 540 6.73 -0.07 28.58
N PRO A 541 7.38 0.25 29.71
CA PRO A 541 6.92 -0.19 31.03
C PRO A 541 5.51 0.34 31.34
N PRO A 542 4.71 -0.37 32.17
CA PRO A 542 3.29 -0.02 32.42
C PRO A 542 3.07 1.43 32.85
N LYS A 543 3.95 2.00 33.65
CA LYS A 543 3.86 3.41 34.09
C LYS A 543 4.02 4.39 32.91
N ARG A 544 4.97 4.13 32.01
CA ARG A 544 5.19 4.94 30.81
C ARG A 544 4.07 4.73 29.80
N LEU A 545 3.62 3.48 29.64
CA LEU A 545 2.49 3.14 28.77
C LEU A 545 1.26 3.97 29.13
N ARG A 546 0.90 4.05 30.41
CA ARG A 546 -0.23 4.86 30.87
C ARG A 546 -0.09 6.33 30.47
N ARG A 547 1.10 6.92 30.60
CA ARG A 547 1.35 8.33 30.25
C ARG A 547 1.26 8.59 28.75
N ILE A 548 1.76 7.66 27.92
CA ILE A 548 1.66 7.76 26.46
C ILE A 548 0.19 7.64 26.04
N LEU A 549 -0.52 6.65 26.60
CA LEU A 549 -1.93 6.43 26.24
C LEU A 549 -2.83 7.61 26.65
N GLN A 550 -2.55 8.29 27.77
CA GLN A 550 -3.24 9.51 28.12
C GLN A 550 -3.12 10.59 27.05
N ARG A 551 -1.93 10.73 26.40
CA ARG A 551 -1.76 11.65 25.28
C ARG A 551 -2.39 11.13 24.00
N MET A 552 -2.22 9.84 23.72
CA MET A 552 -2.76 9.23 22.51
C MET A 552 -4.28 9.33 22.43
N PHE A 553 -4.96 9.24 23.57
CA PHE A 553 -6.42 9.34 23.67
C PHE A 553 -6.92 10.72 24.09
N ASP A 554 -6.07 11.74 24.09
CA ASP A 554 -6.45 13.14 24.30
C ASP A 554 -6.91 13.76 22.98
N THR A 555 -8.13 14.31 22.95
CA THR A 555 -8.72 14.96 21.77
C THR A 555 -7.99 16.22 21.36
N GLU A 556 -7.36 16.92 22.33
CA GLU A 556 -6.54 18.10 22.08
C GLU A 556 -5.12 17.74 21.58
N GLU A 557 -4.76 16.44 21.62
CA GLU A 557 -3.49 15.94 21.11
C GLU A 557 -3.71 15.01 19.91
N PHE A 558 -3.79 13.69 20.13
CA PHE A 558 -3.73 12.72 19.04
C PHE A 558 -5.09 12.13 18.64
N LEU A 559 -6.03 12.00 19.56
CA LEU A 559 -7.31 11.38 19.25
C LEU A 559 -8.17 12.31 18.39
N SER A 560 -8.50 11.86 17.19
CA SER A 560 -9.53 12.48 16.35
C SER A 560 -10.79 11.60 16.29
N PRO A 561 -11.90 12.10 15.75
CA PRO A 561 -13.07 11.25 15.50
C PRO A 561 -12.80 10.08 14.55
N PHE A 562 -11.70 10.14 13.79
CA PHE A 562 -11.36 9.22 12.70
C PHE A 562 -10.13 8.34 12.96
N GLY A 563 -9.57 8.39 14.18
CA GLY A 563 -8.39 7.64 14.58
C GLY A 563 -7.31 8.51 15.21
N ILE A 564 -6.08 8.01 15.21
CA ILE A 564 -4.92 8.69 15.82
C ILE A 564 -4.21 9.55 14.76
N ARG A 565 -4.07 10.84 15.05
CA ARG A 565 -3.35 11.81 14.22
C ARG A 565 -1.84 11.50 14.17
N SER A 566 -1.21 11.76 13.05
CA SER A 566 0.23 11.57 12.87
C SER A 566 1.08 12.59 13.64
N LEU A 567 0.57 13.80 13.87
CA LEU A 567 1.15 14.83 14.72
C LEU A 567 0.07 15.36 15.68
N SER A 568 0.47 15.67 16.91
CA SER A 568 -0.44 16.20 17.95
C SER A 568 -1.05 17.55 17.54
N ALA A 569 -2.38 17.66 17.64
CA ALA A 569 -3.09 18.92 17.40
C ALA A 569 -2.69 20.05 18.37
N ALA A 570 -2.14 19.71 19.54
CA ALA A 570 -1.58 20.71 20.46
C ALA A 570 -0.39 21.49 19.87
N GLN A 571 0.19 21.02 18.77
CA GLN A 571 1.30 21.70 18.06
C GLN A 571 0.83 22.59 16.91
N ARG A 572 -0.33 23.24 17.07
CA ARG A 572 -0.77 24.32 16.16
C ARG A 572 0.17 25.55 16.21
N GLN A 573 0.93 25.71 17.29
CA GLN A 573 2.06 26.62 17.35
C GLN A 573 3.32 25.88 16.96
N ALA A 574 4.07 26.43 16.00
CA ALA A 574 5.25 25.81 15.45
C ALA A 574 6.29 25.47 16.53
N VAL A 575 6.73 24.23 16.53
CA VAL A 575 7.91 23.78 17.28
C VAL A 575 9.13 24.10 16.45
N THR A 576 10.11 24.79 17.04
CA THR A 576 11.35 25.18 16.35
C THR A 576 12.57 24.56 17.01
N ALA A 577 13.55 24.21 16.20
CA ALA A 577 14.86 23.79 16.67
C ALA A 577 15.97 24.43 15.83
N ARG A 578 17.14 24.59 16.45
CA ARG A 578 18.34 25.05 15.76
C ARG A 578 19.25 23.88 15.45
N VAL A 579 19.58 23.70 14.18
CA VAL A 579 20.51 22.67 13.71
C VAL A 579 21.65 23.36 12.93
N GLY A 580 22.81 23.45 13.57
CA GLY A 580 23.91 24.27 13.05
C GLY A 580 23.51 25.76 12.95
N ASN A 581 23.53 26.31 11.75
CA ASN A 581 23.16 27.70 11.48
C ASN A 581 21.70 27.88 11.03
N GLU A 582 20.95 26.79 10.85
CA GLU A 582 19.58 26.81 10.36
C GLU A 582 18.59 26.70 11.51
N THR A 583 17.45 27.39 11.37
CA THR A 583 16.28 27.21 12.21
C THR A 583 15.24 26.43 11.42
N VAL A 584 14.87 25.26 11.93
CA VAL A 584 13.85 24.39 11.35
C VAL A 584 12.58 24.42 12.19
N SER A 585 11.42 24.21 11.56
CA SER A 585 10.14 24.25 12.27
C SER A 585 9.16 23.20 11.74
N ILE A 586 8.26 22.80 12.63
CA ILE A 586 7.13 21.93 12.32
C ILE A 586 5.90 22.40 13.08
N GLU A 587 4.74 22.36 12.44
CA GLU A 587 3.45 22.68 13.05
C GLU A 587 2.39 21.67 12.61
N TYR A 588 1.27 21.62 13.33
CA TYR A 588 0.12 20.77 13.01
C TYR A 588 -0.55 21.25 11.71
N GLU A 589 -0.64 20.34 10.75
CA GLU A 589 -1.27 20.51 9.45
C GLU A 589 -2.21 19.34 9.20
N PRO A 590 -3.52 19.41 9.54
CA PRO A 590 -4.41 18.26 9.46
C PRO A 590 -4.75 17.81 8.03
N GLY A 591 -4.65 18.72 7.06
CA GLY A 591 -5.00 18.51 5.65
C GLY A 591 -3.79 18.25 4.76
N GLU A 592 -3.81 18.78 3.54
CA GLU A 592 -2.72 18.70 2.58
C GLU A 592 -1.44 19.39 3.07
N SER A 593 -0.28 18.89 2.64
CA SER A 593 1.00 19.49 2.99
C SER A 593 1.15 20.90 2.43
N ARG A 594 1.65 21.80 3.27
CA ARG A 594 2.02 23.16 2.88
C ARG A 594 3.51 23.33 2.63
N THR A 595 4.28 22.25 2.69
CA THR A 595 5.72 22.22 2.44
C THR A 595 6.05 21.44 1.18
N GLY A 596 7.17 21.78 0.53
CA GLY A 596 7.70 21.03 -0.61
C GLY A 596 8.56 19.81 -0.21
N MET A 597 8.61 19.46 1.07
CA MET A 597 9.38 18.32 1.54
C MET A 597 8.82 17.03 0.93
N PHE A 598 9.67 16.21 0.34
CA PHE A 598 9.29 14.99 -0.39
C PHE A 598 8.23 15.19 -1.48
N GLY A 599 8.28 16.31 -2.20
CA GLY A 599 7.36 16.62 -3.29
C GLY A 599 6.05 17.27 -2.85
N GLY A 600 5.71 17.25 -1.55
CA GLY A 600 4.52 17.90 -1.00
C GLY A 600 3.19 17.19 -1.27
N ASN A 601 3.22 15.96 -1.78
CA ASN A 601 2.03 15.15 -2.08
C ASN A 601 1.66 14.16 -0.97
N SER A 602 2.37 14.17 0.14
CA SER A 602 2.14 13.34 1.31
C SER A 602 2.33 14.17 2.58
N ASN A 603 1.48 14.00 3.57
CA ASN A 603 1.54 14.77 4.81
C ASN A 603 1.43 13.89 6.05
N TRP A 604 2.48 13.93 6.90
CA TRP A 604 2.54 13.25 8.20
C TRP A 604 2.51 14.24 9.38
N ARG A 605 1.98 15.46 9.17
CA ARG A 605 1.92 16.54 10.18
C ARG A 605 0.53 16.76 10.74
N GLY A 606 -0.31 15.71 10.81
CA GLY A 606 -1.63 15.81 11.42
C GLY A 606 -2.68 14.84 10.89
N PRO A 607 -2.63 14.42 9.61
CA PRO A 607 -3.59 13.48 9.06
C PRO A 607 -3.62 12.13 9.77
N VAL A 608 -4.72 11.41 9.55
CA VAL A 608 -4.91 10.03 9.99
C VAL A 608 -4.48 9.09 8.86
N TRP A 609 -3.64 8.11 9.21
CA TRP A 609 -3.09 7.10 8.31
C TRP A 609 -3.48 5.71 8.76
N PHE A 610 -4.06 4.90 7.87
CA PHE A 610 -4.52 3.54 8.19
C PHE A 610 -3.40 2.64 8.72
N PRO A 611 -2.23 2.52 8.06
CA PRO A 611 -1.22 1.54 8.43
C PRO A 611 -0.80 1.61 9.89
N VAL A 612 -0.39 2.79 10.35
CA VAL A 612 0.11 2.96 11.73
C VAL A 612 -1.02 2.84 12.75
N ASN A 613 -2.22 3.32 12.44
CA ASN A 613 -3.39 3.17 13.29
C ASN A 613 -3.75 1.69 13.52
N VAL A 614 -3.76 0.88 12.47
CA VAL A 614 -4.01 -0.56 12.55
C VAL A 614 -2.94 -1.25 13.39
N LEU A 615 -1.66 -0.89 13.23
CA LEU A 615 -0.59 -1.44 14.06
C LEU A 615 -0.75 -1.06 15.54
N LEU A 616 -1.13 0.19 15.83
CA LEU A 616 -1.35 0.64 17.21
C LEU A 616 -2.52 -0.14 17.85
N ALA A 617 -3.63 -0.29 17.13
CA ALA A 617 -4.78 -1.08 17.61
C ALA A 617 -4.40 -2.55 17.85
N ASP A 618 -3.66 -3.21 16.92
CA ASP A 618 -3.17 -4.59 17.10
C ASP A 618 -2.32 -4.72 18.37
N LYS A 619 -1.47 -3.72 18.65
CA LYS A 619 -0.62 -3.77 19.84
C LYS A 619 -1.36 -3.45 21.14
N LEU A 620 -2.36 -2.59 21.11
CA LEU A 620 -3.24 -2.42 22.28
C LEU A 620 -3.95 -3.72 22.63
N ARG A 621 -4.42 -4.49 21.64
CA ARG A 621 -4.98 -5.82 21.86
C ARG A 621 -3.94 -6.80 22.43
N THR A 622 -2.68 -6.70 21.99
CA THR A 622 -1.58 -7.50 22.58
C THR A 622 -1.39 -7.18 24.07
N TYR A 623 -1.37 -5.91 24.44
CA TYR A 623 -1.35 -5.51 25.85
C TYR A 623 -2.62 -5.91 26.59
N GLY A 624 -3.81 -5.80 25.96
CA GLY A 624 -5.11 -6.17 26.52
C GLY A 624 -5.16 -7.63 26.93
N ARG A 625 -4.72 -8.54 26.06
CA ARG A 625 -4.63 -9.98 26.38
C ARG A 625 -3.72 -10.27 27.56
N TYR A 626 -2.64 -9.52 27.73
CA TYR A 626 -1.73 -9.71 28.86
C TYR A 626 -2.31 -9.12 30.16
N PHE A 627 -2.77 -7.87 30.15
CA PHE A 627 -3.21 -7.16 31.36
C PHE A 627 -4.66 -7.46 31.74
N GLY A 628 -5.53 -7.78 30.78
CA GLY A 628 -6.98 -7.89 31.01
C GLY A 628 -7.54 -6.63 31.64
N ASP A 629 -8.50 -6.80 32.54
CA ASP A 629 -9.18 -5.71 33.26
C ASP A 629 -8.28 -4.97 34.28
N SER A 630 -7.07 -5.48 34.54
CA SER A 630 -6.16 -4.86 35.51
C SER A 630 -5.49 -3.57 35.00
N PHE A 631 -5.57 -3.31 33.70
CA PHE A 631 -5.04 -2.10 33.10
C PHE A 631 -6.11 -1.43 32.25
N THR A 632 -6.64 -0.33 32.75
CA THR A 632 -7.61 0.51 32.06
C THR A 632 -7.04 1.88 31.73
N VAL A 633 -7.56 2.50 30.69
CA VAL A 633 -7.24 3.87 30.24
C VAL A 633 -8.54 4.65 30.06
N GLU A 634 -8.46 5.95 30.24
CA GLU A 634 -9.59 6.84 30.01
C GLU A 634 -9.65 7.24 28.54
N VAL A 635 -10.80 7.01 27.90
CA VAL A 635 -10.99 7.26 26.46
C VAL A 635 -12.33 7.96 26.20
N PRO A 636 -12.34 9.21 25.71
CA PRO A 636 -11.23 10.14 25.62
C PRO A 636 -10.63 10.50 26.97
N THR A 637 -9.38 10.93 27.02
CA THR A 637 -8.72 11.41 28.23
C THR A 637 -9.49 12.57 28.83
N GLY A 638 -9.76 12.53 30.16
CA GLY A 638 -10.55 13.55 30.85
C GLY A 638 -12.07 13.36 30.78
N SER A 639 -12.56 12.30 30.12
CA SER A 639 -14.02 12.04 29.98
C SER A 639 -14.66 11.32 31.17
N GLY A 640 -13.86 10.67 32.01
CA GLY A 640 -14.35 9.73 33.05
C GLY A 640 -14.72 8.34 32.52
N ASN A 641 -14.61 8.09 31.21
CA ASN A 641 -14.91 6.81 30.59
C ASN A 641 -13.67 5.90 30.55
N TRP A 642 -13.64 4.90 31.44
CA TRP A 642 -12.51 3.97 31.57
C TRP A 642 -12.73 2.71 30.73
N CYS A 643 -11.79 2.44 29.85
CA CYS A 643 -11.80 1.33 28.91
C CYS A 643 -10.65 0.36 29.17
N THR A 644 -10.85 -0.94 28.89
CA THR A 644 -9.76 -1.89 28.72
C THR A 644 -8.94 -1.54 27.47
N LEU A 645 -7.76 -2.12 27.31
CA LEU A 645 -6.94 -1.84 26.13
C LEU A 645 -7.54 -2.42 24.84
N ASP A 646 -8.34 -3.50 24.93
CA ASP A 646 -9.09 -4.01 23.78
C ASP A 646 -10.19 -3.02 23.37
N GLN A 647 -10.96 -2.49 24.31
CA GLN A 647 -11.97 -1.45 24.05
C GLN A 647 -11.32 -0.16 23.51
N ALA A 648 -10.14 0.20 24.00
CA ALA A 648 -9.39 1.36 23.47
C ALA A 648 -8.93 1.12 22.03
N ALA A 649 -8.55 -0.10 21.67
CA ALA A 649 -8.28 -0.48 20.27
C ALA A 649 -9.53 -0.38 19.40
N ASP A 650 -10.70 -0.80 19.92
CA ASP A 650 -11.98 -0.70 19.21
C ASP A 650 -12.36 0.77 18.92
N VAL A 651 -11.96 1.72 19.77
CA VAL A 651 -12.15 3.15 19.49
C VAL A 651 -11.34 3.59 18.27
N ILE A 652 -10.10 3.12 18.13
CA ILE A 652 -9.27 3.43 16.95
C ILE A 652 -9.91 2.84 15.68
N ASP A 653 -10.23 1.54 15.70
CA ASP A 653 -10.85 0.87 14.55
C ASP A 653 -12.22 1.46 14.20
N GLY A 654 -12.99 1.83 15.23
CA GLY A 654 -14.27 2.53 15.06
C GLY A 654 -14.11 3.88 14.36
N GLY A 655 -13.08 4.65 14.72
CA GLY A 655 -12.73 5.91 14.06
C GLY A 655 -12.37 5.72 12.59
N LEU A 656 -11.51 4.75 12.29
CA LEU A 656 -11.12 4.43 10.91
C LEU A 656 -12.30 3.98 10.05
N THR A 657 -13.19 3.15 10.59
CA THR A 657 -14.37 2.68 9.86
C THR A 657 -15.44 3.77 9.72
N ALA A 658 -15.52 4.72 10.67
CA ALA A 658 -16.43 5.85 10.61
C ALA A 658 -16.18 6.77 9.39
N LEU A 659 -14.96 6.80 8.86
CA LEU A 659 -14.63 7.53 7.63
C LEU A 659 -15.54 7.13 6.45
N PHE A 660 -15.97 5.86 6.41
CA PHE A 660 -16.77 5.29 5.32
C PHE A 660 -18.25 5.10 5.64
N ARG A 661 -18.69 5.44 6.87
CA ARG A 661 -20.10 5.35 7.25
C ARG A 661 -20.80 6.68 7.03
N PRO A 662 -21.93 6.71 6.30
CA PRO A 662 -22.62 7.95 6.02
C PRO A 662 -23.15 8.63 7.30
N VAL A 663 -22.90 9.92 7.43
CA VAL A 663 -23.51 10.82 8.40
C VAL A 663 -24.31 11.84 7.59
N ASP A 664 -25.61 11.94 7.83
CA ASP A 664 -26.52 12.79 7.04
C ASP A 664 -26.45 12.54 5.52
N GLY A 665 -26.26 11.26 5.13
CA GLY A 665 -26.20 10.83 3.73
C GLY A 665 -24.84 11.03 3.04
N ARG A 666 -23.79 11.39 3.78
CA ARG A 666 -22.43 11.60 3.24
C ARG A 666 -21.39 10.93 4.11
N ARG A 667 -20.35 10.36 3.51
CA ARG A 667 -19.21 9.83 4.25
C ARG A 667 -18.24 10.97 4.58
N PRO A 668 -17.62 10.98 5.75
CA PRO A 668 -16.53 11.93 6.04
C PRO A 668 -15.42 11.90 5.00
N SER A 669 -15.07 10.71 4.49
CA SER A 669 -14.05 10.54 3.45
C SER A 669 -14.35 11.24 2.13
N ASP A 670 -15.63 11.49 1.82
CA ASP A 670 -16.05 12.19 0.59
C ASP A 670 -15.65 13.67 0.61
N GLY A 671 -15.55 14.28 1.79
CA GLY A 671 -15.10 15.64 2.01
C GLY A 671 -15.94 16.70 1.31
N LYS A 672 -15.38 17.90 1.19
CA LYS A 672 -16.03 19.05 0.55
C LYS A 672 -16.16 18.93 -0.96
N ARG A 673 -15.40 18.03 -1.58
CA ARG A 673 -15.43 17.83 -3.04
C ARG A 673 -16.81 17.47 -3.55
N ILE A 674 -17.67 16.91 -2.70
CA ILE A 674 -19.02 16.44 -3.02
C ILE A 674 -20.10 17.33 -2.40
N GLU A 675 -19.76 18.35 -1.63
CA GLU A 675 -20.74 19.30 -1.05
C GLU A 675 -21.61 19.98 -2.12
N SER A 676 -21.06 20.22 -3.30
CA SER A 676 -21.74 20.84 -4.43
C SER A 676 -22.53 19.86 -5.30
N SER A 677 -22.32 18.56 -5.18
CA SER A 677 -23.00 17.54 -6.00
C SER A 677 -23.77 16.55 -5.12
N PRO A 678 -25.09 16.72 -4.95
CA PRO A 678 -25.93 15.80 -4.18
C PRO A 678 -26.25 14.50 -4.95
N ASP A 679 -25.49 14.15 -5.99
CA ASP A 679 -25.77 13.00 -6.83
C ASP A 679 -25.62 11.69 -6.02
N PRO A 680 -26.66 10.82 -6.05
CA PRO A 680 -26.64 9.54 -5.34
C PRO A 680 -25.50 8.60 -5.74
N LEU A 681 -24.94 8.75 -6.96
CA LEU A 681 -23.82 7.94 -7.43
C LEU A 681 -22.60 7.99 -6.51
N TRP A 682 -22.36 9.13 -5.87
CA TRP A 682 -21.23 9.22 -4.92
C TRP A 682 -21.44 8.38 -3.67
N SER A 683 -22.68 8.25 -3.20
CA SER A 683 -22.98 7.39 -2.06
C SER A 683 -22.79 5.91 -2.38
N ASP A 684 -22.94 5.51 -3.65
CA ASP A 684 -22.79 4.12 -4.10
C ASP A 684 -21.33 3.74 -4.43
N HIS A 685 -20.43 4.72 -4.51
CA HIS A 685 -19.04 4.52 -4.93
C HIS A 685 -18.03 5.11 -3.93
N PRO A 686 -17.83 4.51 -2.73
CA PRO A 686 -16.80 4.97 -1.81
C PRO A 686 -15.43 4.91 -2.46
N THR A 687 -14.64 5.98 -2.28
CA THR A 687 -13.24 6.06 -2.69
C THR A 687 -12.32 5.84 -1.50
N PHE A 688 -11.16 5.25 -1.75
CA PHE A 688 -10.20 4.85 -0.72
C PHE A 688 -8.94 5.70 -0.84
N SER A 689 -8.99 6.88 -0.23
CA SER A 689 -7.89 7.84 -0.27
C SER A 689 -6.66 7.35 0.50
N GLU A 690 -5.51 7.92 0.19
CA GLU A 690 -4.22 7.53 0.77
C GLU A 690 -4.15 7.82 2.28
N TYR A 691 -4.63 8.99 2.69
CA TYR A 691 -4.74 9.42 4.08
C TYR A 691 -5.94 10.36 4.25
N PHE A 692 -6.23 10.75 5.49
CA PHE A 692 -7.45 11.48 5.81
C PHE A 692 -7.15 12.68 6.69
N ASP A 693 -7.82 13.80 6.41
CA ASP A 693 -7.71 15.01 7.23
C ASP A 693 -7.99 14.70 8.71
N GLY A 694 -7.08 15.13 9.57
CA GLY A 694 -7.12 14.81 11.00
C GLY A 694 -8.29 15.42 11.77
N ASP A 695 -8.91 16.48 11.24
CA ASP A 695 -10.00 17.21 11.88
C ASP A 695 -11.36 16.93 11.21
N THR A 696 -11.40 16.77 9.88
CA THR A 696 -12.65 16.62 9.10
C THR A 696 -12.91 15.21 8.59
N GLY A 697 -11.87 14.38 8.48
CA GLY A 697 -11.96 13.05 7.89
C GLY A 697 -11.95 13.04 6.35
N GLU A 698 -11.82 14.21 5.70
CA GLU A 698 -11.75 14.29 4.24
C GLU A 698 -10.59 13.46 3.69
N GLY A 699 -10.86 12.67 2.63
CA GLY A 699 -9.85 11.87 1.95
C GLY A 699 -8.87 12.74 1.16
N LEU A 700 -7.59 12.45 1.30
CA LEU A 700 -6.46 13.24 0.79
C LEU A 700 -5.41 12.35 0.11
N GLY A 701 -4.46 12.97 -0.59
CA GLY A 701 -3.44 12.27 -1.36
C GLY A 701 -4.03 11.58 -2.57
N ALA A 702 -3.54 10.38 -2.90
CA ALA A 702 -4.16 9.54 -3.91
C ALA A 702 -5.60 9.21 -3.50
N THR A 703 -6.57 9.46 -4.40
CA THR A 703 -7.99 9.51 -4.01
C THR A 703 -8.85 8.41 -4.60
N HIS A 704 -8.29 7.56 -5.42
CA HIS A 704 -9.05 6.56 -6.16
C HIS A 704 -9.18 5.24 -5.39
N GLN A 705 -8.11 4.49 -5.33
CA GLN A 705 -8.01 3.22 -4.62
C GLN A 705 -6.59 3.06 -4.11
N THR A 706 -6.34 3.54 -2.90
CA THR A 706 -5.04 3.32 -2.27
C THR A 706 -5.05 1.98 -1.54
N GLY A 707 -4.10 1.13 -1.90
CA GLY A 707 -4.08 -0.28 -1.48
C GLY A 707 -4.16 -0.48 0.02
N TRP A 708 -3.40 0.25 0.84
CA TRP A 708 -3.41 0.09 2.29
C TRP A 708 -4.70 0.57 2.97
N THR A 709 -5.47 1.48 2.35
CA THR A 709 -6.75 1.91 2.90
C THR A 709 -7.81 0.81 2.83
N ALA A 710 -7.60 -0.20 1.97
CA ALA A 710 -8.40 -1.42 1.96
C ALA A 710 -8.29 -2.24 3.26
N LEU A 711 -7.38 -1.89 4.17
CA LEU A 711 -7.39 -2.40 5.55
C LEU A 711 -8.75 -2.18 6.24
N VAL A 712 -9.55 -1.19 5.80
CA VAL A 712 -10.92 -1.03 6.30
C VAL A 712 -11.73 -2.30 6.16
N ALA A 713 -11.57 -3.05 5.06
CA ALA A 713 -12.26 -4.34 4.88
C ALA A 713 -11.81 -5.38 5.91
N HIS A 714 -10.54 -5.40 6.27
CA HIS A 714 -10.02 -6.26 7.33
C HIS A 714 -10.56 -5.85 8.72
N LEU A 715 -10.71 -4.56 8.99
CA LEU A 715 -11.28 -4.06 10.25
C LEU A 715 -12.77 -4.37 10.37
N LEU A 716 -13.53 -4.20 9.28
CA LEU A 716 -14.96 -4.52 9.23
C LEU A 716 -15.22 -6.02 9.30
N ASN A 717 -14.35 -6.83 8.73
CA ASN A 717 -14.50 -8.27 8.57
C ASN A 717 -13.30 -9.04 9.16
N PRO A 718 -13.05 -8.98 10.47
CA PRO A 718 -11.89 -9.59 11.10
C PRO A 718 -12.01 -11.12 11.23
N ARG A 719 -12.61 -11.81 10.24
CA ARG A 719 -12.73 -13.27 10.24
C ARG A 719 -11.35 -13.89 10.32
N LEU A 720 -10.95 -14.21 11.54
CA LEU A 720 -9.82 -15.09 11.78
C LEU A 720 -10.38 -16.47 12.07
N PRO A 721 -9.93 -17.51 11.35
CA PRO A 721 -10.27 -18.86 11.74
C PRO A 721 -9.83 -19.07 13.19
N PRO A 722 -10.62 -19.79 14.01
CA PRO A 722 -10.20 -20.12 15.35
C PRO A 722 -8.85 -20.82 15.27
N ASP A 723 -7.89 -20.40 16.09
CA ASP A 723 -6.61 -21.10 16.17
C ASP A 723 -6.93 -22.56 16.57
N PRO A 724 -6.71 -23.54 15.67
CA PRO A 724 -7.04 -24.94 15.95
C PRO A 724 -6.24 -25.49 17.12
N ARG A 725 -5.24 -24.77 17.58
CA ARG A 725 -4.31 -25.15 18.62
C ARG A 725 -4.63 -24.50 19.97
N THR A 726 -5.69 -23.68 20.06
CA THR A 726 -6.23 -23.03 21.26
C THR A 726 -5.22 -22.35 22.20
N MET A 727 -3.98 -22.11 21.78
CA MET A 727 -2.91 -21.67 22.65
C MET A 727 -2.15 -20.46 22.09
N GLY A 728 -2.78 -19.31 22.13
CA GLY A 728 -2.13 -18.16 22.66
C GLY A 728 -1.24 -17.30 21.78
N TRP A 729 -1.22 -17.40 20.47
CA TRP A 729 -0.88 -16.21 19.69
C TRP A 729 -2.19 -15.48 19.37
N GLY A 730 -2.50 -14.48 20.13
CA GLY A 730 -3.61 -13.60 19.77
C GLY A 730 -3.32 -12.73 18.56
#